data_3fe1d2fad4716b8ed5fd68a5b059c54f
#
_entry.id   3fe1d2fad4716b8ed5fd68a5b059c54f
#
_cell.length_a   1.000
_cell.length_b   1.000
_cell.length_c   1.000
_cell.angle_alpha   90.00
_cell.angle_beta   90.00
_cell.angle_gamma   90.00
#
_symmetry.space_group_name_H-M   'P 1'
#
loop_
_entity.id
_entity.type
_entity.pdbx_description
1 polymer ?
#
loop_
_entity_poly.entity_id
_entity_poly.type
_entity_poly.pdbx_seq_one_letter_code
_entity_poly.pdbx_strand_id
1 'polypeptide(L)'
;MNEYPKRLIEVDLPIARISAHARREKSIRHGHISTLHIWWARRPLAACRAVICASLWPDPADELCPPAFREAAATQLMAFAHRMFPARINDEGHQLQATASPESRGRWEGLLQSEKDGLPLDPTDAAHQQVLQGALLDFIADFANWDNSTVPAYLETSRALTQAAHEALGGVPGTRPLVVDPFAGGGSIPLEALRVGGDAFASDLNPIPVLLNKVVLEYIPKYGQKLADEVRKWGDWIKEEAAQELSEYFPPGPNGETPVAYLWARTIKCEGPGCGATVPLIRSLWIAKQGRRSIALRLIENVEEKRVDIEVLQNAKAKDVKSGTIQRGSVTCPCCSYTTPVARVREQMKEQMGGADTSQLLVVATRSDDGKFYHTPSKPELDAVAIAIDHVQREKILAPIELPLMSGVFNAPIYGITRWDLLFSSRQLLATDVIGRAIAKAAGEIAQQEEQEFALAVKVLLHLARGKYLDFRSTLCGWISVGEKIGHTFGRQALGMIFDWTEGTPFGDMSGSWERSFEYIAKFLEAESGWAEAPGNVEQASAQSHPLPDDSVAAFVSDPPYYNAVPYADLSDFFYIWLRSALADDFPSLFQSEIVNKDAELCEMAGWDSVRYANKDAEFYESGMKDALAEGRRICAPSGIGVLVFAHKSTTGWETLLSALIDAGWIVTGSWPIDTERGGRLRAMNSAALASSVHLVCRPRENESGELRDETGEWRDVLSELPKRIHEWMPRLAAEGVVGADAIFACLGPALEIFSRYSRVEKASGEAVPLREYLEQVWSTVSTEALSMIFKDADAAGLEPDARLTAMWLWTLGGMETNGSDSKSSDSDEKVVASKGYTLEYDAARKIAQGLGVHLEQSDSIVELSGDKARLLPVSERTRHLFGKDAATTTPRGKKKKAKAKQLDLFKTLDEIEAEAEETVAGELKPQAGETVLDRVHQSMILFASGRGEALRRFLVDDGAGNDARFWKLAQSLSALYPKETDEKRWVDGVLARKKGLGL
;
A
#
# COMPACT_ATOMS: atom_id res chain seq x y z
N MET A 1 12.61 -18.44 -30.70
CA MET A 1 13.05 -17.85 -29.42
C MET A 1 14.38 -18.51 -29.07
N ASN A 2 15.36 -17.75 -28.58
CA ASN A 2 16.52 -18.37 -27.96
C ASN A 2 16.02 -19.22 -26.81
N GLU A 3 16.42 -20.47 -26.75
CA GLU A 3 15.96 -21.39 -25.71
C GLU A 3 16.86 -21.23 -24.50
N TYR A 4 16.53 -20.26 -23.62
CA TYR A 4 17.17 -20.14 -22.32
C TYR A 4 16.43 -20.98 -21.26
N PRO A 5 17.14 -21.52 -20.25
CA PRO A 5 16.50 -22.17 -19.12
C PRO A 5 15.50 -21.24 -18.45
N LYS A 6 14.28 -21.70 -18.24
CA LYS A 6 13.29 -20.93 -17.48
C LYS A 6 13.74 -20.76 -16.04
N ARG A 7 13.47 -19.58 -15.49
CA ARG A 7 13.59 -19.35 -14.06
C ARG A 7 12.30 -19.77 -13.35
N LEU A 8 12.39 -20.10 -12.08
CA LEU A 8 11.21 -20.44 -11.28
C LEU A 8 10.09 -19.38 -11.41
N ILE A 9 10.45 -18.10 -11.39
CA ILE A 9 9.49 -16.98 -11.49
C ILE A 9 8.73 -16.95 -12.83
N GLU A 10 9.21 -17.58 -13.87
CA GLU A 10 8.52 -17.67 -15.16
C GLU A 10 7.49 -18.81 -15.21
N VAL A 11 7.52 -19.70 -14.22
CA VAL A 11 6.72 -20.92 -14.21
C VAL A 11 5.74 -20.94 -13.05
N ASP A 12 6.21 -20.72 -11.82
CA ASP A 12 5.38 -20.79 -10.61
C ASP A 12 5.95 -19.96 -9.45
N LEU A 13 5.06 -19.46 -8.61
CA LEU A 13 5.43 -18.72 -7.39
C LEU A 13 4.35 -18.93 -6.32
N PRO A 14 4.71 -19.28 -5.05
CA PRO A 14 3.76 -19.51 -3.97
C PRO A 14 3.16 -18.21 -3.43
N ILE A 15 2.33 -17.55 -4.26
CA ILE A 15 1.82 -16.19 -4.07
C ILE A 15 1.08 -16.03 -2.75
N ALA A 16 0.20 -17.01 -2.40
CA ALA A 16 -0.64 -16.92 -1.20
C ALA A 16 0.21 -16.82 0.07
N ARG A 17 1.27 -17.61 0.17
CA ARG A 17 2.19 -17.65 1.32
C ARG A 17 3.05 -16.39 1.37
N ILE A 18 3.63 -15.97 0.23
CA ILE A 18 4.43 -14.75 0.12
C ILE A 18 3.57 -13.53 0.51
N SER A 19 2.35 -13.45 0.01
CA SER A 19 1.41 -12.36 0.34
C SER A 19 1.07 -12.32 1.83
N ALA A 20 0.88 -13.48 2.47
CA ALA A 20 0.64 -13.55 3.91
C ALA A 20 1.82 -12.96 4.71
N HIS A 21 3.07 -13.31 4.34
CA HIS A 21 4.27 -12.76 4.96
C HIS A 21 4.46 -11.27 4.68
N ALA A 22 4.22 -10.81 3.46
CA ALA A 22 4.29 -9.40 3.08
C ALA A 22 3.28 -8.53 3.87
N ARG A 23 2.05 -9.03 4.10
CA ARG A 23 1.06 -8.35 4.95
C ARG A 23 1.48 -8.31 6.42
N ARG A 24 2.00 -9.41 6.98
CA ARG A 24 2.49 -9.49 8.36
C ARG A 24 3.63 -8.52 8.62
N GLU A 25 4.56 -8.39 7.70
CA GLU A 25 5.73 -7.51 7.78
C GLU A 25 5.35 -6.06 8.07
N LYS A 26 4.23 -5.54 7.54
CA LYS A 26 3.74 -4.18 7.82
C LYS A 26 3.34 -3.94 9.29
N SER A 27 3.26 -4.98 10.11
CA SER A 27 3.02 -4.86 11.54
C SER A 27 4.30 -4.72 12.38
N ILE A 28 5.46 -5.01 11.81
CA ILE A 28 6.76 -4.96 12.49
C ILE A 28 7.13 -3.50 12.79
N ARG A 29 7.55 -3.25 14.05
CA ARG A 29 7.81 -1.90 14.57
C ARG A 29 9.26 -1.63 14.91
N HIS A 30 10.09 -2.66 14.99
CA HIS A 30 11.49 -2.56 15.40
C HIS A 30 12.35 -3.45 14.51
N GLY A 31 13.58 -3.05 14.23
CA GLY A 31 14.55 -3.83 13.46
C GLY A 31 14.26 -3.96 11.96
N HIS A 32 13.22 -3.32 11.46
CA HIS A 32 12.81 -3.38 10.07
C HIS A 32 13.30 -2.16 9.29
N ILE A 33 13.65 -2.29 8.01
CA ILE A 33 14.15 -1.21 7.14
C ILE A 33 13.25 0.04 7.16
N SER A 34 11.94 -0.13 7.39
CA SER A 34 11.01 0.98 7.54
C SER A 34 11.29 1.85 8.76
N THR A 35 12.12 1.41 9.67
CA THR A 35 12.50 2.17 10.86
C THR A 35 13.77 2.99 10.67
N LEU A 36 14.49 2.84 9.55
CA LEU A 36 15.68 3.64 9.23
C LEU A 36 15.32 5.12 8.97
N HIS A 37 14.40 5.39 8.05
CA HIS A 37 13.96 6.76 7.72
C HIS A 37 12.56 6.73 7.10
N ILE A 38 11.95 7.89 6.87
CA ILE A 38 10.69 8.00 6.13
C ILE A 38 10.99 7.90 4.62
N TRP A 39 10.33 6.96 3.96
CA TRP A 39 10.22 6.86 2.51
C TRP A 39 8.83 6.33 2.15
N TRP A 40 8.15 6.94 1.20
CA TRP A 40 6.71 6.74 0.99
C TRP A 40 6.36 5.50 0.18
N ALA A 41 7.29 4.98 -0.61
CA ALA A 41 7.14 3.71 -1.31
C ALA A 41 8.19 2.72 -0.79
N ARG A 42 7.72 1.65 -0.15
CA ARG A 42 8.58 0.58 0.34
C ARG A 42 7.97 -0.74 -0.02
N ARG A 43 8.76 -1.57 -0.67
CA ARG A 43 8.37 -2.94 -0.94
C ARG A 43 8.54 -3.80 0.30
N PRO A 44 7.62 -4.75 0.57
CA PRO A 44 7.84 -5.76 1.60
C PRO A 44 9.09 -6.58 1.27
N LEU A 45 9.98 -6.75 2.24
CA LEU A 45 11.21 -7.55 2.09
C LEU A 45 10.87 -9.00 1.74
N ALA A 46 9.79 -9.55 2.30
CA ALA A 46 9.26 -10.86 1.99
C ALA A 46 9.04 -11.07 0.48
N ALA A 47 8.38 -10.12 -0.18
CA ALA A 47 8.13 -10.17 -1.62
C ALA A 47 9.43 -10.01 -2.42
N CYS A 48 10.30 -9.06 -2.05
CA CYS A 48 11.58 -8.83 -2.74
C CYS A 48 12.45 -10.10 -2.69
N ARG A 49 12.59 -10.71 -1.52
CA ARG A 49 13.39 -11.94 -1.32
C ARG A 49 12.90 -13.09 -2.17
N ALA A 50 11.60 -13.37 -2.12
CA ALA A 50 11.00 -14.45 -2.88
C ALA A 50 11.15 -14.26 -4.39
N VAL A 51 10.89 -13.02 -4.87
CA VAL A 51 11.01 -12.66 -6.28
C VAL A 51 12.46 -12.80 -6.75
N ILE A 52 13.44 -12.32 -5.99
CA ILE A 52 14.86 -12.40 -6.37
C ILE A 52 15.34 -13.86 -6.40
N CYS A 53 15.02 -14.69 -5.38
CA CYS A 53 15.33 -16.11 -5.41
C CYS A 53 14.77 -16.78 -6.67
N ALA A 54 13.48 -16.59 -6.95
CA ALA A 54 12.81 -17.21 -8.08
C ALA A 54 13.30 -16.66 -9.44
N SER A 55 13.84 -15.43 -9.48
CA SER A 55 14.43 -14.81 -10.68
C SER A 55 15.83 -15.35 -10.99
N LEU A 56 16.59 -15.69 -9.97
CA LEU A 56 17.96 -16.16 -10.14
C LEU A 56 18.05 -17.66 -10.34
N TRP A 57 17.12 -18.45 -9.79
CA TRP A 57 17.21 -19.92 -9.81
C TRP A 57 16.47 -20.51 -11.02
N PRO A 58 17.14 -21.37 -11.82
CA PRO A 58 16.49 -22.11 -12.88
C PRO A 58 15.41 -23.06 -12.35
N ASP A 59 14.37 -23.32 -13.15
CA ASP A 59 13.37 -24.34 -12.84
C ASP A 59 13.94 -25.73 -13.10
N PRO A 60 14.06 -26.62 -12.08
CA PRO A 60 14.56 -27.99 -12.28
C PRO A 60 13.71 -28.83 -13.22
N ALA A 61 12.42 -28.52 -13.37
CA ALA A 61 11.51 -29.25 -14.23
C ALA A 61 11.58 -28.79 -15.72
N ASP A 62 12.28 -27.69 -16.00
CA ASP A 62 12.50 -27.24 -17.38
C ASP A 62 13.55 -28.12 -18.08
N GLU A 63 13.27 -28.59 -19.27
CA GLU A 63 14.18 -29.44 -20.07
C GLU A 63 15.57 -28.81 -20.24
N LEU A 64 15.62 -27.48 -20.39
CA LEU A 64 16.85 -26.70 -20.57
C LEU A 64 17.60 -26.41 -19.26
N CYS A 65 17.06 -26.79 -18.11
CA CYS A 65 17.73 -26.54 -16.82
C CYS A 65 19.09 -27.24 -16.79
N PRO A 66 20.19 -26.55 -16.44
CA PRO A 66 21.51 -27.15 -16.38
C PRO A 66 21.55 -28.32 -15.38
N PRO A 67 22.05 -29.52 -15.78
CA PRO A 67 22.17 -30.68 -14.85
C PRO A 67 22.94 -30.34 -13.58
N ALA A 68 24.01 -29.55 -13.71
CA ALA A 68 24.81 -29.10 -12.57
C ALA A 68 24.00 -28.34 -11.51
N PHE A 69 23.03 -27.52 -11.94
CA PHE A 69 22.13 -26.86 -10.99
C PHE A 69 21.16 -27.83 -10.32
N ARG A 70 20.60 -28.79 -11.06
CA ARG A 70 19.71 -29.83 -10.50
C ARG A 70 20.41 -30.65 -9.40
N GLU A 71 21.64 -31.04 -9.65
CA GLU A 71 22.48 -31.80 -8.70
C GLU A 71 22.80 -30.97 -7.45
N ALA A 72 23.22 -29.71 -7.66
CA ALA A 72 23.50 -28.79 -6.57
C ALA A 72 22.25 -28.51 -5.74
N ALA A 73 21.11 -28.24 -6.38
CA ALA A 73 19.84 -27.97 -5.70
C ALA A 73 19.37 -29.18 -4.87
N ALA A 74 19.43 -30.39 -5.43
CA ALA A 74 19.11 -31.61 -4.68
C ALA A 74 20.00 -31.76 -3.44
N THR A 75 21.31 -31.54 -3.61
CA THR A 75 22.28 -31.65 -2.50
C THR A 75 22.03 -30.60 -1.42
N GLN A 76 21.86 -29.35 -1.79
CA GLN A 76 21.68 -28.22 -0.85
C GLN A 76 20.34 -28.34 -0.09
N LEU A 77 19.25 -28.71 -0.77
CA LEU A 77 17.97 -28.88 -0.12
C LEU A 77 17.90 -30.12 0.80
N MET A 78 18.55 -31.22 0.45
CA MET A 78 18.67 -32.36 1.36
C MET A 78 19.51 -32.00 2.60
N ALA A 79 20.62 -31.27 2.42
CA ALA A 79 21.42 -30.77 3.55
C ALA A 79 20.60 -29.82 4.45
N PHE A 80 19.78 -28.93 3.84
CA PHE A 80 18.86 -28.09 4.56
C PHE A 80 17.79 -28.88 5.32
N ALA A 81 17.18 -29.88 4.69
CA ALA A 81 16.20 -30.75 5.34
C ALA A 81 16.79 -31.50 6.54
N HIS A 82 18.00 -32.06 6.42
CA HIS A 82 18.70 -32.70 7.53
C HIS A 82 19.02 -31.73 8.67
N ARG A 83 19.34 -30.50 8.38
CA ARG A 83 19.58 -29.44 9.38
C ARG A 83 18.30 -29.00 10.06
N MET A 84 17.21 -28.86 9.30
CA MET A 84 15.90 -28.42 9.77
C MET A 84 15.17 -29.43 10.62
N PHE A 85 15.24 -30.72 10.25
CA PHE A 85 14.44 -31.80 10.82
C PHE A 85 15.32 -32.92 11.38
N PRO A 86 16.26 -32.63 12.30
CA PRO A 86 17.11 -33.64 12.90
C PRO A 86 16.29 -34.62 13.75
N ALA A 87 16.69 -35.91 13.76
CA ALA A 87 16.06 -36.94 14.57
C ALA A 87 16.12 -36.66 16.09
N ARG A 88 17.11 -35.85 16.51
CA ARG A 88 17.21 -35.28 17.85
C ARG A 88 17.21 -33.76 17.69
N ILE A 89 16.16 -33.11 18.20
CA ILE A 89 15.96 -31.67 18.14
C ILE A 89 17.01 -31.01 19.04
N ASN A 90 17.95 -30.30 18.46
CA ASN A 90 18.72 -29.25 19.12
C ASN A 90 17.90 -27.95 19.13
N ASP A 91 18.33 -26.93 19.87
CA ASP A 91 17.61 -25.67 19.98
C ASP A 91 17.39 -25.02 18.60
N GLU A 92 18.36 -25.09 17.70
CA GLU A 92 18.26 -24.58 16.33
C GLU A 92 17.22 -25.35 15.50
N GLY A 93 17.25 -26.68 15.51
CA GLY A 93 16.29 -27.49 14.78
C GLY A 93 14.87 -27.31 15.28
N HIS A 94 14.67 -27.12 16.58
CA HIS A 94 13.36 -26.79 17.13
C HIS A 94 12.85 -25.42 16.66
N GLN A 95 13.72 -24.43 16.66
CA GLN A 95 13.38 -23.08 16.17
C GLN A 95 13.01 -23.10 14.69
N LEU A 96 13.78 -23.78 13.83
CA LEU A 96 13.51 -23.91 12.40
C LEU A 96 12.19 -24.62 12.13
N GLN A 97 11.90 -25.71 12.84
CA GLN A 97 10.61 -26.41 12.73
C GLN A 97 9.43 -25.52 13.08
N ALA A 98 9.57 -24.64 14.08
CA ALA A 98 8.51 -23.72 14.47
C ALA A 98 8.21 -22.66 13.40
N THR A 99 9.17 -22.33 12.51
CA THR A 99 9.03 -21.31 11.47
C THR A 99 8.64 -21.87 10.09
N ALA A 100 8.76 -23.19 9.87
CA ALA A 100 8.31 -23.83 8.64
C ALA A 100 6.78 -24.01 8.61
N SER A 101 6.17 -23.79 7.44
CA SER A 101 4.73 -24.04 7.24
C SER A 101 4.41 -25.54 7.33
N PRO A 102 3.15 -25.93 7.62
CA PRO A 102 2.75 -27.34 7.62
C PRO A 102 3.01 -28.06 6.30
N GLU A 103 2.77 -27.39 5.16
CA GLU A 103 2.98 -27.92 3.82
C GLU A 103 4.46 -28.21 3.57
N SER A 104 5.32 -27.22 3.79
CA SER A 104 6.78 -27.37 3.67
C SER A 104 7.29 -28.47 4.57
N ARG A 105 6.83 -28.54 5.82
CA ARG A 105 7.23 -29.56 6.79
C ARG A 105 6.92 -30.95 6.29
N GLY A 106 5.70 -31.17 5.76
CA GLY A 106 5.31 -32.45 5.18
C GLY A 106 6.21 -32.88 4.02
N ARG A 107 6.63 -31.95 3.16
CA ARG A 107 7.57 -32.23 2.06
C ARG A 107 8.96 -32.60 2.57
N TRP A 108 9.52 -31.83 3.51
CA TRP A 108 10.85 -32.13 4.07
C TRP A 108 10.91 -33.46 4.78
N GLU A 109 9.89 -33.78 5.59
CA GLU A 109 9.77 -35.09 6.24
C GLU A 109 9.63 -36.22 5.22
N GLY A 110 8.87 -36.02 4.15
CA GLY A 110 8.73 -36.97 3.05
C GLY A 110 10.05 -37.25 2.33
N LEU A 111 10.83 -36.20 2.01
CA LEU A 111 12.15 -36.35 1.37
C LEU A 111 13.13 -37.12 2.26
N LEU A 112 13.21 -36.80 3.54
CA LEU A 112 14.06 -37.52 4.50
C LEU A 112 13.63 -38.97 4.71
N GLN A 113 12.32 -39.25 4.66
CA GLN A 113 11.82 -40.62 4.75
C GLN A 113 12.17 -41.43 3.49
N SER A 114 11.98 -40.85 2.29
CA SER A 114 12.35 -41.49 1.01
C SER A 114 13.84 -41.86 0.96
N GLU A 115 14.70 -40.97 1.44
CA GLU A 115 16.15 -41.22 1.52
C GLU A 115 16.45 -42.41 2.47
N LYS A 116 15.80 -42.47 3.65
CA LYS A 116 15.94 -43.60 4.60
C LYS A 116 15.47 -44.92 4.02
N ASP A 117 14.44 -44.86 3.16
CA ASP A 117 13.88 -46.03 2.49
C ASP A 117 14.74 -46.49 1.28
N GLY A 118 15.89 -45.84 1.04
CA GLY A 118 16.82 -46.15 -0.05
C GLY A 118 16.38 -45.58 -1.40
N LEU A 119 15.47 -44.60 -1.42
CA LEU A 119 14.98 -43.90 -2.59
C LEU A 119 15.39 -42.40 -2.52
N PRO A 120 16.69 -42.08 -2.68
CA PRO A 120 17.14 -40.69 -2.64
C PRO A 120 16.59 -39.89 -3.80
N LEU A 121 16.56 -38.58 -3.66
CA LEU A 121 16.15 -37.64 -4.71
C LEU A 121 17.13 -37.74 -5.90
N ASP A 122 16.65 -38.22 -7.04
CA ASP A 122 17.43 -38.34 -8.29
C ASP A 122 17.15 -37.14 -9.20
N PRO A 123 18.10 -36.21 -9.37
CA PRO A 123 17.91 -35.02 -10.20
C PRO A 123 17.80 -35.32 -11.72
N THR A 124 18.03 -36.55 -12.14
CA THR A 124 17.90 -36.99 -13.55
C THR A 124 16.50 -37.50 -13.88
N ASP A 125 15.73 -37.91 -12.88
CA ASP A 125 14.36 -38.41 -13.04
C ASP A 125 13.35 -37.25 -13.13
N ALA A 126 12.49 -37.26 -14.16
CA ALA A 126 11.53 -36.20 -14.41
C ALA A 126 10.50 -36.01 -13.28
N ALA A 127 10.08 -37.06 -12.59
CA ALA A 127 9.17 -36.93 -11.46
C ALA A 127 9.89 -36.33 -10.25
N HIS A 128 11.15 -36.68 -10.02
CA HIS A 128 11.96 -36.08 -8.98
C HIS A 128 12.32 -34.60 -9.28
N GLN A 129 12.45 -34.20 -10.54
CA GLN A 129 12.64 -32.79 -10.94
C GLN A 129 11.44 -31.93 -10.53
N GLN A 130 10.20 -32.43 -10.64
CA GLN A 130 9.00 -31.75 -10.14
C GLN A 130 8.96 -31.69 -8.62
N VAL A 131 9.41 -32.75 -7.94
CA VAL A 131 9.55 -32.73 -6.46
C VAL A 131 10.57 -31.67 -6.03
N LEU A 132 11.69 -31.57 -6.76
CA LEU A 132 12.74 -30.58 -6.52
C LEU A 132 12.25 -29.16 -6.77
N GLN A 133 11.47 -28.90 -7.83
CA GLN A 133 10.79 -27.62 -8.07
C GLN A 133 9.90 -27.24 -6.88
N GLY A 134 9.02 -28.16 -6.45
CA GLY A 134 8.15 -27.91 -5.30
C GLY A 134 8.93 -27.66 -3.99
N ALA A 135 10.08 -28.30 -3.80
CA ALA A 135 10.94 -28.08 -2.63
C ALA A 135 11.60 -26.70 -2.66
N LEU A 136 12.03 -26.21 -3.83
CA LEU A 136 12.55 -24.86 -4.00
C LEU A 136 11.45 -23.80 -3.73
N LEU A 137 10.24 -24.02 -4.22
CA LEU A 137 9.11 -23.11 -3.96
C LEU A 137 8.73 -23.06 -2.47
N ASP A 138 8.72 -24.23 -1.79
CA ASP A 138 8.49 -24.27 -0.35
C ASP A 138 9.60 -23.56 0.45
N PHE A 139 10.85 -23.75 0.04
CA PHE A 139 11.98 -23.02 0.64
C PHE A 139 11.82 -21.51 0.46
N ILE A 140 11.51 -21.03 -0.76
CA ILE A 140 11.28 -19.61 -1.07
C ILE A 140 10.16 -19.04 -0.20
N ALA A 141 9.03 -19.77 -0.08
CA ALA A 141 7.90 -19.32 0.72
C ALA A 141 8.23 -19.18 2.21
N ASP A 142 8.94 -20.14 2.78
CA ASP A 142 9.36 -20.08 4.18
C ASP A 142 10.48 -19.05 4.41
N PHE A 143 11.43 -18.92 3.47
CA PHE A 143 12.46 -17.87 3.54
C PHE A 143 11.88 -16.46 3.40
N ALA A 144 10.75 -16.30 2.72
CA ALA A 144 10.03 -15.02 2.67
C ALA A 144 9.53 -14.56 4.05
N ASN A 145 9.35 -15.44 5.03
CA ASN A 145 9.02 -15.05 6.40
C ASN A 145 10.14 -14.20 7.00
N TRP A 146 9.78 -13.01 7.54
CA TRP A 146 10.73 -12.11 8.16
C TRP A 146 11.52 -12.77 9.32
N ASP A 147 10.88 -13.64 10.09
CA ASP A 147 11.54 -14.37 11.20
C ASP A 147 12.66 -15.30 10.72
N ASN A 148 12.64 -15.74 9.47
CA ASN A 148 13.63 -16.60 8.84
C ASN A 148 14.74 -15.83 8.11
N SER A 149 14.58 -14.50 7.95
CA SER A 149 15.43 -13.69 7.10
C SER A 149 16.91 -13.63 7.49
N THR A 150 17.22 -13.88 8.74
CA THR A 150 18.58 -13.87 9.30
C THR A 150 19.00 -15.22 9.87
N VAL A 151 18.18 -16.26 9.69
CA VAL A 151 18.51 -17.63 10.17
C VAL A 151 19.59 -18.24 9.30
N PRO A 152 20.73 -18.67 9.88
CA PRO A 152 21.90 -19.15 9.11
C PRO A 152 21.57 -20.27 8.11
N ALA A 153 20.71 -21.22 8.48
CA ALA A 153 20.35 -22.32 7.58
C ALA A 153 19.68 -21.82 6.28
N TYR A 154 18.78 -20.84 6.37
CA TYR A 154 18.16 -20.26 5.19
C TYR A 154 19.15 -19.41 4.37
N LEU A 155 19.97 -18.60 5.04
CA LEU A 155 20.96 -17.73 4.38
C LEU A 155 22.00 -18.56 3.60
N GLU A 156 22.62 -19.53 4.24
CA GLU A 156 23.67 -20.38 3.65
C GLU A 156 23.11 -21.19 2.47
N THR A 157 21.92 -21.81 2.65
CA THR A 157 21.28 -22.57 1.56
C THR A 157 20.91 -21.68 0.38
N SER A 158 20.32 -20.50 0.63
CA SER A 158 19.98 -19.54 -0.42
C SER A 158 21.22 -19.10 -1.21
N ARG A 159 22.30 -18.75 -0.53
CA ARG A 159 23.56 -18.33 -1.15
C ARG A 159 24.20 -19.44 -1.97
N ALA A 160 24.21 -20.66 -1.42
CA ALA A 160 24.74 -21.83 -2.14
C ALA A 160 23.91 -22.13 -3.42
N LEU A 161 22.60 -22.03 -3.34
CA LEU A 161 21.72 -22.18 -4.52
C LEU A 161 21.93 -21.07 -5.53
N THR A 162 22.08 -19.81 -5.10
CA THR A 162 22.35 -18.65 -5.96
C THR A 162 23.68 -18.78 -6.67
N GLN A 163 24.74 -19.19 -5.94
CA GLN A 163 26.06 -19.42 -6.52
C GLN A 163 26.02 -20.56 -7.55
N ALA A 164 25.41 -21.70 -7.19
CA ALA A 164 25.27 -22.83 -8.09
C ALA A 164 24.47 -22.48 -9.38
N ALA A 165 23.41 -21.69 -9.23
CA ALA A 165 22.64 -21.20 -10.35
C ALA A 165 23.46 -20.29 -11.26
N HIS A 166 24.20 -19.34 -10.67
CA HIS A 166 25.06 -18.42 -11.41
C HIS A 166 26.13 -19.16 -12.24
N GLU A 167 26.84 -20.08 -11.62
CA GLU A 167 27.90 -20.86 -12.31
C GLU A 167 27.29 -21.78 -13.38
N ALA A 168 26.18 -22.47 -13.09
CA ALA A 168 25.51 -23.36 -14.03
C ALA A 168 24.94 -22.62 -15.27
N LEU A 169 24.62 -21.34 -15.11
CA LEU A 169 24.13 -20.47 -16.19
C LEU A 169 25.25 -19.75 -16.97
N GLY A 170 26.49 -20.11 -16.71
CA GLY A 170 27.65 -19.56 -17.44
C GLY A 170 28.35 -18.38 -16.74
N GLY A 171 27.95 -18.06 -15.52
CA GLY A 171 28.64 -17.08 -14.70
C GLY A 171 30.06 -17.52 -14.34
N VAL A 172 30.96 -16.57 -14.13
CA VAL A 172 32.35 -16.87 -13.77
C VAL A 172 32.39 -17.50 -12.38
N PRO A 173 33.03 -18.68 -12.21
CA PRO A 173 33.14 -19.32 -10.90
C PRO A 173 33.73 -18.40 -9.82
N GLY A 174 33.08 -18.34 -8.67
CA GLY A 174 33.49 -17.50 -7.54
C GLY A 174 33.04 -16.03 -7.63
N THR A 175 32.40 -15.60 -8.73
CA THR A 175 31.66 -14.33 -8.79
C THR A 175 30.20 -14.55 -8.43
N ARG A 176 29.46 -13.46 -8.17
CA ARG A 176 28.05 -13.49 -7.81
C ARG A 176 27.20 -12.88 -8.93
N PRO A 177 25.91 -13.29 -9.09
CA PRO A 177 25.00 -12.66 -10.02
C PRO A 177 24.72 -11.22 -9.57
N LEU A 178 24.87 -10.24 -10.48
CA LEU A 178 24.56 -8.85 -10.20
C LEU A 178 23.04 -8.60 -10.35
N VAL A 179 22.44 -8.02 -9.32
CA VAL A 179 21.05 -7.56 -9.29
C VAL A 179 21.03 -6.04 -9.23
N VAL A 180 20.28 -5.40 -10.11
CA VAL A 180 20.22 -3.94 -10.23
C VAL A 180 18.82 -3.42 -9.98
N ASP A 181 18.73 -2.32 -9.22
CA ASP A 181 17.52 -1.52 -9.04
C ASP A 181 17.82 -0.04 -9.27
N PRO A 182 17.45 0.55 -10.45
CA PRO A 182 17.70 1.96 -10.77
C PRO A 182 16.66 2.92 -10.18
N PHE A 183 15.65 2.41 -9.47
CA PHE A 183 14.67 3.16 -8.69
C PHE A 183 14.65 2.67 -7.25
N ALA A 184 15.83 2.57 -6.64
CA ALA A 184 16.06 1.81 -5.41
C ALA A 184 15.27 2.32 -4.20
N GLY A 185 14.85 3.59 -4.17
CA GLY A 185 14.02 4.16 -3.13
C GLY A 185 14.53 3.85 -1.73
N GLY A 186 13.71 3.18 -0.92
CA GLY A 186 14.07 2.80 0.45
C GLY A 186 15.02 1.61 0.59
N GLY A 187 15.54 1.03 -0.51
CA GLY A 187 16.56 -0.02 -0.50
C GLY A 187 16.06 -1.45 -0.26
N SER A 188 14.77 -1.73 -0.40
CA SER A 188 14.22 -3.07 -0.09
C SER A 188 14.71 -4.15 -1.07
N ILE A 189 14.72 -3.86 -2.36
CA ILE A 189 15.15 -4.81 -3.40
C ILE A 189 16.66 -5.08 -3.28
N PRO A 190 17.54 -4.06 -3.27
CA PRO A 190 18.99 -4.30 -3.23
C PRO A 190 19.45 -4.93 -1.90
N LEU A 191 18.79 -4.65 -0.76
CA LEU A 191 19.04 -5.34 0.50
C LEU A 191 18.82 -6.84 0.38
N GLU A 192 17.68 -7.22 -0.21
CA GLU A 192 17.34 -8.64 -0.35
C GLU A 192 18.17 -9.34 -1.44
N ALA A 193 18.70 -8.60 -2.43
CA ALA A 193 19.69 -9.15 -3.37
C ALA A 193 20.96 -9.61 -2.65
N LEU A 194 21.51 -8.79 -1.76
CA LEU A 194 22.65 -9.19 -0.91
C LEU A 194 22.30 -10.38 0.00
N ARG A 195 21.09 -10.38 0.57
CA ARG A 195 20.63 -11.45 1.47
C ARG A 195 20.56 -12.80 0.78
N VAL A 196 20.04 -12.83 -0.43
CA VAL A 196 19.89 -14.04 -1.26
C VAL A 196 21.25 -14.59 -1.74
N GLY A 197 22.29 -13.76 -1.78
CA GLY A 197 23.65 -14.16 -2.20
C GLY A 197 24.07 -13.60 -3.57
N GLY A 198 23.34 -12.60 -4.09
CA GLY A 198 23.77 -11.81 -5.24
C GLY A 198 24.64 -10.62 -4.84
N ASP A 199 25.27 -9.99 -5.80
CA ASP A 199 25.78 -8.64 -5.70
C ASP A 199 24.67 -7.64 -6.00
N ALA A 200 24.69 -6.47 -5.36
CA ALA A 200 23.65 -5.46 -5.51
C ALA A 200 24.22 -4.13 -6.00
N PHE A 201 23.58 -3.55 -7.01
CA PHE A 201 23.81 -2.18 -7.45
C PHE A 201 22.48 -1.41 -7.33
N ALA A 202 22.48 -0.38 -6.50
CA ALA A 202 21.35 0.50 -6.30
C ALA A 202 21.62 1.88 -6.85
N SER A 203 20.71 2.44 -7.64
CA SER A 203 20.77 3.85 -7.99
C SER A 203 19.41 4.53 -7.79
N ASP A 204 19.43 5.82 -7.57
CA ASP A 204 18.27 6.66 -7.50
C ASP A 204 18.64 8.09 -7.91
N LEU A 205 17.70 8.81 -8.44
CA LEU A 205 17.87 10.22 -8.78
C LEU A 205 17.85 11.12 -7.54
N ASN A 206 17.08 10.71 -6.52
CA ASN A 206 16.86 11.47 -5.31
C ASN A 206 17.96 11.21 -4.27
N PRO A 207 18.60 12.25 -3.72
CA PRO A 207 19.68 12.12 -2.74
C PRO A 207 19.32 11.34 -1.48
N ILE A 208 18.08 11.38 -1.02
CA ILE A 208 17.66 10.68 0.20
C ILE A 208 17.72 9.16 0.03
N PRO A 209 17.10 8.55 -0.99
CA PRO A 209 17.33 7.15 -1.32
C PRO A 209 18.80 6.76 -1.45
N VAL A 210 19.61 7.59 -2.10
CA VAL A 210 21.05 7.30 -2.22
C VAL A 210 21.71 7.17 -0.84
N LEU A 211 21.44 8.09 0.10
CA LEU A 211 21.96 7.98 1.47
C LEU A 211 21.41 6.75 2.20
N LEU A 212 20.13 6.42 2.03
CA LEU A 212 19.53 5.24 2.66
C LEU A 212 20.18 3.95 2.14
N ASN A 213 20.40 3.86 0.83
CA ASN A 213 21.06 2.70 0.22
C ASN A 213 22.54 2.62 0.62
N LYS A 214 23.26 3.73 0.78
CA LYS A 214 24.63 3.71 1.34
C LYS A 214 24.66 3.10 2.74
N VAL A 215 23.70 3.43 3.60
CA VAL A 215 23.60 2.80 4.92
C VAL A 215 23.38 1.29 4.79
N VAL A 216 22.42 0.89 3.96
CA VAL A 216 21.97 -0.50 3.84
C VAL A 216 22.98 -1.40 3.15
N LEU A 217 23.59 -0.92 2.06
CA LEU A 217 24.44 -1.73 1.18
C LEU A 217 25.94 -1.56 1.42
N GLU A 218 26.38 -0.40 1.92
CA GLU A 218 27.80 -0.12 2.11
C GLU A 218 28.19 -0.13 3.60
N TYR A 219 27.49 0.66 4.45
CA TYR A 219 27.94 0.87 5.83
C TYR A 219 27.64 -0.33 6.74
N ILE A 220 26.44 -0.90 6.67
CA ILE A 220 26.07 -2.06 7.50
C ILE A 220 26.97 -3.27 7.19
N PRO A 221 27.16 -3.70 5.93
CA PRO A 221 28.06 -4.80 5.61
C PRO A 221 29.49 -4.58 6.06
N LYS A 222 29.98 -3.33 5.99
CA LYS A 222 31.36 -2.98 6.31
C LYS A 222 31.63 -2.89 7.81
N TYR A 223 30.71 -2.32 8.58
CA TYR A 223 30.97 -1.94 9.97
C TYR A 223 30.11 -2.69 11.00
N GLY A 224 29.03 -3.31 10.57
CA GLY A 224 28.19 -4.19 11.39
C GLY A 224 27.69 -3.58 12.69
N GLN A 225 27.79 -4.35 13.78
CA GLN A 225 27.30 -3.98 15.12
C GLN A 225 27.91 -2.69 15.65
N LYS A 226 29.17 -2.39 15.28
CA LYS A 226 29.88 -1.18 15.75
C LYS A 226 29.10 0.10 15.42
N LEU A 227 28.38 0.15 14.27
CA LEU A 227 27.53 1.30 13.92
C LEU A 227 26.39 1.50 14.93
N ALA A 228 25.73 0.44 15.34
CA ALA A 228 24.63 0.52 16.31
C ALA A 228 25.11 1.03 17.67
N ASP A 229 26.25 0.55 18.11
CA ASP A 229 26.86 0.94 19.39
C ASP A 229 27.26 2.41 19.39
N GLU A 230 27.90 2.89 18.32
CA GLU A 230 28.30 4.30 18.19
C GLU A 230 27.08 5.23 17.99
N VAL A 231 26.06 4.82 17.28
CA VAL A 231 24.82 5.61 17.16
C VAL A 231 24.14 5.80 18.53
N ARG A 232 24.13 4.78 19.39
CA ARG A 232 23.60 4.92 20.75
C ARG A 232 24.48 5.82 21.61
N LYS A 233 25.77 5.55 21.67
CA LYS A 233 26.74 6.34 22.43
C LYS A 233 26.64 7.82 22.10
N TRP A 234 26.69 8.16 20.82
CA TRP A 234 26.64 9.56 20.38
C TRP A 234 25.21 10.12 20.41
N GLY A 235 24.20 9.30 20.23
CA GLY A 235 22.81 9.67 20.43
C GLY A 235 22.52 10.15 21.86
N ASP A 236 23.05 9.43 22.86
CA ASP A 236 22.95 9.83 24.29
C ASP A 236 23.78 11.06 24.59
N TRP A 237 25.03 11.16 24.07
CA TRP A 237 25.85 12.34 24.22
C TRP A 237 25.20 13.61 23.65
N ILE A 238 24.62 13.53 22.44
CA ILE A 238 23.89 14.63 21.80
C ILE A 238 22.68 15.06 22.66
N LYS A 239 21.98 14.09 23.25
CA LYS A 239 20.89 14.38 24.19
C LYS A 239 21.35 15.21 25.37
N GLU A 240 22.46 14.81 26.04
CA GLU A 240 23.01 15.50 27.20
C GLU A 240 23.43 16.94 26.84
N GLU A 241 24.14 17.11 25.74
CA GLU A 241 24.63 18.40 25.26
C GLU A 241 23.45 19.32 24.89
N ALA A 242 22.49 18.83 24.10
CA ALA A 242 21.36 19.62 23.67
C ALA A 242 20.35 19.91 24.80
N ALA A 243 20.19 19.03 25.77
CA ALA A 243 19.29 19.23 26.90
C ALA A 243 19.69 20.42 27.78
N GLN A 244 20.99 20.70 27.91
CA GLN A 244 21.49 21.86 28.67
C GLN A 244 21.02 23.16 28.02
N GLU A 245 21.20 23.29 26.71
CA GLU A 245 20.82 24.49 25.93
C GLU A 245 19.29 24.65 25.83
N LEU A 246 18.55 23.54 25.71
CA LEU A 246 17.10 23.57 25.55
C LEU A 246 16.30 23.68 26.85
N SER A 247 16.94 23.60 28.04
CA SER A 247 16.27 23.55 29.32
C SER A 247 15.36 24.77 29.61
N GLU A 248 15.76 25.96 29.18
CA GLU A 248 15.00 27.20 29.37
C GLU A 248 13.71 27.28 28.50
N TYR A 249 13.68 26.53 27.39
CA TYR A 249 12.53 26.55 26.47
C TYR A 249 11.48 25.47 26.79
N PHE A 250 11.80 24.52 27.68
CA PHE A 250 10.92 23.42 28.09
C PHE A 250 10.89 23.28 29.64
N PRO A 251 10.42 24.31 30.36
CA PRO A 251 10.41 24.31 31.82
C PRO A 251 9.58 23.15 32.36
N PRO A 252 9.89 22.67 33.60
CA PRO A 252 9.09 21.68 34.32
C PRO A 252 7.68 22.20 34.57
N GLY A 253 6.73 21.27 34.72
CA GLY A 253 5.35 21.58 35.07
C GLY A 253 5.23 22.20 36.49
N PRO A 254 4.02 22.67 36.86
CA PRO A 254 3.80 23.43 38.10
C PRO A 254 4.23 22.74 39.41
N ASN A 255 4.23 21.40 39.44
CA ASN A 255 4.66 20.61 40.60
C ASN A 255 6.00 19.88 40.34
N GLY A 256 6.77 20.31 39.34
CA GLY A 256 8.04 19.71 38.98
C GLY A 256 7.94 18.52 38.03
N GLU A 257 6.76 18.25 37.43
CA GLU A 257 6.57 17.18 36.45
C GLU A 257 7.35 17.46 35.17
N THR A 258 7.79 16.40 34.49
CA THR A 258 8.46 16.51 33.19
C THR A 258 7.43 16.76 32.08
N PRO A 259 7.55 17.86 31.33
CA PRO A 259 6.68 18.10 30.18
C PRO A 259 6.95 17.05 29.09
N VAL A 260 5.90 16.60 28.40
CA VAL A 260 5.98 15.60 27.32
C VAL A 260 5.38 16.08 26.01
N ALA A 261 4.36 16.94 26.08
CA ALA A 261 3.74 17.51 24.89
C ALA A 261 2.97 18.80 25.21
N TYR A 262 2.89 19.68 24.22
CA TYR A 262 2.14 20.93 24.25
C TYR A 262 1.09 20.88 23.13
N LEU A 263 -0.18 21.07 23.47
CA LEU A 263 -1.30 21.02 22.56
C LEU A 263 -1.72 22.44 22.20
N TRP A 264 -1.68 22.75 20.94
CA TRP A 264 -1.88 24.07 20.38
C TRP A 264 -3.11 24.11 19.48
N ALA A 265 -3.72 25.30 19.33
CA ALA A 265 -4.68 25.59 18.27
C ALA A 265 -4.35 26.91 17.59
N ARG A 266 -4.39 26.93 16.28
CA ARG A 266 -4.35 28.15 15.48
C ARG A 266 -5.58 29.00 15.82
N THR A 267 -5.50 30.33 15.63
CA THR A 267 -6.59 31.23 16.02
C THR A 267 -7.06 32.10 14.85
N ILE A 268 -8.32 32.50 14.92
CA ILE A 268 -8.86 33.58 14.11
C ILE A 268 -9.62 34.60 14.96
N LYS A 269 -9.86 35.79 14.44
CA LYS A 269 -10.76 36.77 15.03
C LYS A 269 -12.19 36.51 14.54
N CYS A 270 -13.14 36.43 15.45
CA CYS A 270 -14.54 36.30 15.12
C CYS A 270 -15.05 37.55 14.40
N GLU A 271 -15.70 37.39 13.24
CA GLU A 271 -16.27 38.49 12.43
C GLU A 271 -17.76 38.75 12.76
N GLY A 272 -18.29 38.14 13.79
CA GLY A 272 -19.66 38.39 14.29
C GLY A 272 -19.81 39.84 14.76
N PRO A 273 -20.96 40.50 14.49
CA PRO A 273 -21.18 41.88 14.86
C PRO A 273 -20.90 42.15 16.34
N GLY A 274 -19.94 43.04 16.61
CA GLY A 274 -19.56 43.45 17.96
C GLY A 274 -18.73 42.46 18.77
N CYS A 275 -18.43 41.28 18.24
CA CYS A 275 -17.71 40.22 18.97
C CYS A 275 -16.19 40.41 18.94
N GLY A 276 -15.52 40.15 17.82
CA GLY A 276 -14.06 40.24 17.66
C GLY A 276 -13.24 39.29 18.54
N ALA A 277 -13.85 38.27 19.13
CA ALA A 277 -13.18 37.32 20.02
C ALA A 277 -12.14 36.48 19.27
N THR A 278 -11.00 36.21 19.92
CA THR A 278 -10.01 35.25 19.45
C THR A 278 -10.54 33.83 19.66
N VAL A 279 -10.73 33.09 18.57
CA VAL A 279 -11.32 31.76 18.59
C VAL A 279 -10.26 30.71 18.22
N PRO A 280 -9.93 29.74 19.12
CA PRO A 280 -9.04 28.64 18.79
C PRO A 280 -9.73 27.64 17.83
N LEU A 281 -9.01 27.15 16.84
CA LEU A 281 -9.48 26.23 15.80
C LEU A 281 -9.29 24.79 16.25
N ILE A 282 -10.28 24.21 16.92
CA ILE A 282 -10.20 22.88 17.52
C ILE A 282 -11.22 21.96 16.85
N ARG A 283 -10.77 20.79 16.33
CA ARG A 283 -11.64 19.80 15.72
C ARG A 283 -12.30 18.88 16.74
N SER A 284 -11.55 18.49 17.76
CA SER A 284 -12.01 17.58 18.80
C SER A 284 -11.56 18.05 20.17
N LEU A 285 -12.49 18.07 21.10
CA LEU A 285 -12.19 18.45 22.49
C LEU A 285 -11.69 17.26 23.34
N TRP A 286 -11.52 16.07 22.77
CA TRP A 286 -11.00 14.91 23.49
C TRP A 286 -9.47 14.91 23.55
N ILE A 287 -8.92 14.82 24.79
CA ILE A 287 -7.48 14.69 25.07
C ILE A 287 -7.09 13.24 25.31
N ALA A 288 -7.85 12.51 26.13
CA ALA A 288 -7.67 11.09 26.37
C ALA A 288 -9.01 10.37 26.29
N LYS A 289 -9.04 9.22 25.58
CA LYS A 289 -10.23 8.39 25.42
C LYS A 289 -9.81 6.92 25.38
N GLN A 290 -9.30 6.42 26.54
CA GLN A 290 -8.81 5.04 26.61
C GLN A 290 -9.33 4.37 27.89
N GLY A 291 -10.13 3.31 27.75
CA GLY A 291 -10.64 2.52 28.88
C GLY A 291 -11.43 3.36 29.88
N ARG A 292 -10.96 3.36 31.13
CA ARG A 292 -11.56 4.15 32.23
C ARG A 292 -11.09 5.61 32.25
N ARG A 293 -10.03 5.95 31.49
CA ARG A 293 -9.46 7.30 31.47
C ARG A 293 -10.10 8.12 30.36
N SER A 294 -10.78 9.18 30.73
CA SER A 294 -11.44 10.09 29.80
C SER A 294 -11.21 11.54 30.21
N ILE A 295 -10.44 12.27 29.37
CA ILE A 295 -10.08 13.67 29.61
C ILE A 295 -10.47 14.47 28.38
N ALA A 296 -11.13 15.62 28.59
CA ALA A 296 -11.58 16.49 27.53
C ALA A 296 -11.39 17.96 27.88
N LEU A 297 -11.53 18.82 26.88
CA LEU A 297 -11.53 20.28 27.05
C LEU A 297 -12.96 20.82 27.16
N ARG A 298 -13.11 21.84 27.98
CA ARG A 298 -14.27 22.71 28.01
C ARG A 298 -13.85 24.11 27.55
N LEU A 299 -14.60 24.66 26.63
CA LEU A 299 -14.42 26.04 26.15
C LEU A 299 -15.20 26.96 27.08
N ILE A 300 -14.52 27.97 27.62
CA ILE A 300 -15.10 29.00 28.50
C ILE A 300 -15.12 30.32 27.75
N GLU A 301 -16.29 30.86 27.60
CA GLU A 301 -16.53 32.12 26.88
C GLU A 301 -16.10 33.29 27.76
N ASN A 302 -15.05 34.01 27.34
CA ASN A 302 -14.60 35.23 28.00
C ASN A 302 -14.91 36.44 27.11
N VAL A 303 -16.11 36.96 27.26
CA VAL A 303 -16.63 38.03 26.41
C VAL A 303 -15.93 39.36 26.71
N GLU A 304 -15.56 39.61 27.96
CA GLU A 304 -14.88 40.86 28.38
C GLU A 304 -13.48 40.97 27.77
N GLU A 305 -12.71 39.88 27.83
CA GLU A 305 -11.36 39.79 27.26
C GLU A 305 -11.35 39.45 25.76
N LYS A 306 -12.52 39.22 25.15
CA LYS A 306 -12.69 38.84 23.76
C LYS A 306 -11.84 37.63 23.36
N ARG A 307 -11.87 36.58 24.20
CA ARG A 307 -11.14 35.32 23.95
C ARG A 307 -11.92 34.11 24.44
N VAL A 308 -11.44 32.92 24.09
CA VAL A 308 -11.94 31.63 24.59
C VAL A 308 -10.90 31.02 25.51
N ASP A 309 -11.23 30.88 26.78
CA ASP A 309 -10.39 30.21 27.76
C ASP A 309 -10.67 28.70 27.77
N ILE A 310 -9.72 27.90 28.29
CA ILE A 310 -9.77 26.47 28.26
C ILE A 310 -9.74 25.89 29.70
N GLU A 311 -10.60 24.91 29.96
CA GLU A 311 -10.60 24.11 31.17
C GLU A 311 -10.40 22.64 30.85
N VAL A 312 -9.57 21.94 31.61
CA VAL A 312 -9.34 20.51 31.51
C VAL A 312 -10.33 19.73 32.36
N LEU A 313 -11.20 18.95 31.72
CA LEU A 313 -12.19 18.12 32.38
C LEU A 313 -11.65 16.70 32.61
N GLN A 314 -11.52 16.31 33.87
CA GLN A 314 -11.22 14.94 34.27
C GLN A 314 -12.49 14.08 34.31
N ASN A 315 -12.37 12.79 33.93
CA ASN A 315 -13.47 11.82 33.90
C ASN A 315 -14.67 12.28 33.02
N ALA A 316 -14.38 12.95 31.91
CA ALA A 316 -15.39 13.52 31.02
C ALA A 316 -16.29 12.46 30.41
N LYS A 317 -17.60 12.67 30.45
CA LYS A 317 -18.59 11.80 29.77
C LYS A 317 -18.92 12.36 28.40
N ALA A 318 -19.25 11.50 27.44
CA ALA A 318 -19.55 11.93 26.08
C ALA A 318 -20.62 13.04 25.97
N LYS A 319 -21.56 13.09 26.92
CA LYS A 319 -22.61 14.14 26.99
C LYS A 319 -22.05 15.50 27.41
N ASP A 320 -20.92 15.54 28.12
CA ASP A 320 -20.31 16.76 28.68
C ASP A 320 -19.35 17.42 27.66
N VAL A 321 -19.00 16.71 26.57
CA VAL A 321 -18.05 17.16 25.55
C VAL A 321 -18.81 17.66 24.33
N LYS A 322 -18.74 18.97 24.08
CA LYS A 322 -19.32 19.63 22.90
C LYS A 322 -18.51 19.29 21.63
N SER A 323 -19.03 19.65 20.47
CA SER A 323 -18.27 19.65 19.21
C SER A 323 -17.16 20.71 19.25
N GLY A 324 -16.08 20.50 18.49
CA GLY A 324 -15.04 21.50 18.33
C GLY A 324 -15.54 22.77 17.62
N THR A 325 -14.69 23.79 17.59
CA THR A 325 -15.01 25.11 17.01
C THR A 325 -14.97 25.09 15.48
N ILE A 326 -14.17 24.19 14.85
CA ILE A 326 -14.03 24.12 13.40
C ILE A 326 -14.67 22.85 12.82
N GLN A 327 -15.50 23.02 11.78
CA GLN A 327 -16.10 21.93 11.02
C GLN A 327 -16.06 22.23 9.53
N ARG A 328 -15.52 21.33 8.71
CA ARG A 328 -15.38 21.48 7.25
C ARG A 328 -14.72 22.82 6.84
N GLY A 329 -13.82 23.34 7.68
CA GLY A 329 -13.09 24.59 7.46
C GLY A 329 -13.81 25.85 7.90
N SER A 330 -15.09 25.83 8.26
CA SER A 330 -15.81 26.96 8.85
C SER A 330 -15.71 26.93 10.37
N VAL A 331 -15.69 28.08 11.03
CA VAL A 331 -15.44 28.24 12.47
C VAL A 331 -16.63 28.87 13.17
N THR A 332 -17.18 28.18 14.16
CA THR A 332 -18.26 28.71 14.99
C THR A 332 -17.69 29.29 16.30
N CYS A 333 -17.92 30.57 16.54
CA CYS A 333 -17.46 31.27 17.72
C CYS A 333 -18.24 30.83 18.97
N PRO A 334 -17.61 30.36 20.05
CA PRO A 334 -18.31 30.03 21.29
C PRO A 334 -19.00 31.27 21.91
N CYS A 335 -18.37 32.44 21.87
CA CYS A 335 -18.86 33.65 22.54
C CYS A 335 -20.15 34.24 21.94
N CYS A 336 -20.35 34.14 20.62
CA CYS A 336 -21.51 34.78 19.96
C CYS A 336 -22.26 33.84 18.99
N SER A 337 -21.82 32.60 18.84
CA SER A 337 -22.37 31.60 17.92
C SER A 337 -22.33 31.95 16.44
N TYR A 338 -21.64 33.03 16.04
CA TYR A 338 -21.42 33.37 14.63
C TYR A 338 -20.49 32.34 13.98
N THR A 339 -20.81 31.94 12.74
CA THR A 339 -19.99 31.03 11.97
C THR A 339 -19.22 31.78 10.88
N THR A 340 -17.90 31.92 11.05
CA THR A 340 -16.98 32.46 10.05
C THR A 340 -16.81 31.47 8.90
N PRO A 341 -17.11 31.84 7.64
CA PRO A 341 -17.00 30.95 6.49
C PRO A 341 -15.56 30.59 6.17
N VAL A 342 -15.33 29.43 5.54
CA VAL A 342 -14.00 28.90 5.20
C VAL A 342 -13.13 29.89 4.40
N ALA A 343 -13.71 30.68 3.51
CA ALA A 343 -12.97 31.69 2.75
C ALA A 343 -12.31 32.72 3.66
N ARG A 344 -13.06 33.24 4.63
CA ARG A 344 -12.57 34.24 5.60
C ARG A 344 -11.53 33.62 6.57
N VAL A 345 -11.76 32.35 6.98
CA VAL A 345 -10.76 31.61 7.78
C VAL A 345 -9.43 31.52 7.04
N ARG A 346 -9.46 31.21 5.74
CA ARG A 346 -8.25 31.15 4.90
C ARG A 346 -7.54 32.49 4.77
N GLU A 347 -8.28 33.58 4.59
CA GLU A 347 -7.72 34.92 4.52
C GLU A 347 -7.00 35.28 5.82
N GLN A 348 -7.65 35.17 6.96
CA GLN A 348 -7.02 35.46 8.27
C GLN A 348 -5.81 34.54 8.55
N MET A 349 -5.86 33.31 8.13
CA MET A 349 -4.71 32.39 8.27
C MET A 349 -3.54 32.81 7.36
N LYS A 350 -3.81 33.29 6.15
CA LYS A 350 -2.77 33.82 5.24
C LYS A 350 -2.10 35.06 5.82
N GLU A 351 -2.87 35.97 6.39
CA GLU A 351 -2.35 37.19 7.07
C GLU A 351 -1.40 36.82 8.23
N GLN A 352 -1.63 35.68 8.88
CA GLN A 352 -0.82 35.16 9.97
C GLN A 352 0.31 34.20 9.49
N MET A 353 0.55 34.10 8.17
CA MET A 353 1.53 33.15 7.59
C MET A 353 1.36 31.71 8.12
N GLY A 354 0.12 31.24 8.20
CA GLY A 354 -0.21 29.92 8.72
C GLY A 354 -0.41 29.87 10.24
N GLY A 355 -0.03 30.90 10.99
CA GLY A 355 -0.37 31.10 12.39
C GLY A 355 0.29 30.12 13.38
N ALA A 356 1.50 29.66 13.13
CA ALA A 356 2.22 28.79 14.08
C ALA A 356 2.50 29.50 15.40
N ASP A 357 3.22 30.62 15.36
CA ASP A 357 3.62 31.39 16.56
C ASP A 357 2.49 32.28 17.12
N THR A 358 1.37 32.46 16.39
CA THR A 358 0.16 33.13 16.88
C THR A 358 -0.89 32.13 17.42
N SER A 359 -0.57 30.84 17.46
CA SER A 359 -1.44 29.81 18.03
C SER A 359 -1.62 29.97 19.53
N GLN A 360 -2.78 29.58 20.04
CA GLN A 360 -3.05 29.50 21.46
C GLN A 360 -2.55 28.15 22.01
N LEU A 361 -1.72 28.16 23.04
CA LEU A 361 -1.40 26.97 23.83
C LEU A 361 -2.61 26.61 24.68
N LEU A 362 -3.18 25.44 24.46
CA LEU A 362 -4.41 24.97 25.11
C LEU A 362 -4.12 24.19 26.39
N VAL A 363 -3.20 23.25 26.30
CA VAL A 363 -2.89 22.26 27.35
C VAL A 363 -1.43 21.86 27.27
N VAL A 364 -0.82 21.67 28.44
CA VAL A 364 0.48 21.00 28.58
C VAL A 364 0.24 19.60 29.15
N ALA A 365 0.80 18.61 28.47
CA ALA A 365 0.85 17.24 28.97
C ALA A 365 2.18 17.03 29.69
N THR A 366 2.12 16.61 30.95
CA THR A 366 3.28 16.30 31.78
C THR A 366 3.26 14.87 32.27
N ARG A 367 4.37 14.39 32.77
CA ARG A 367 4.55 13.03 33.29
C ARG A 367 5.28 13.06 34.62
N SER A 368 4.79 12.27 35.56
CA SER A 368 5.48 11.90 36.82
C SER A 368 5.43 10.38 36.97
N ASP A 369 5.89 9.85 38.09
CA ASP A 369 5.82 8.44 38.45
C ASP A 369 4.37 7.90 38.46
N ASP A 370 3.40 8.78 38.79
CA ASP A 370 1.97 8.45 38.85
C ASP A 370 1.29 8.43 37.44
N GLY A 371 2.00 8.75 36.38
CA GLY A 371 1.51 8.73 35.00
C GLY A 371 1.48 10.06 34.28
N LYS A 372 0.60 10.19 33.26
CA LYS A 372 0.43 11.45 32.51
C LYS A 372 -0.62 12.34 33.13
N PHE A 373 -0.34 13.65 33.19
CA PHE A 373 -1.24 14.70 33.64
C PHE A 373 -1.45 15.74 32.54
N TYR A 374 -2.51 16.49 32.67
CA TYR A 374 -2.85 17.57 31.73
C TYR A 374 -3.32 18.78 32.51
N HIS A 375 -2.72 19.93 32.24
CA HIS A 375 -3.07 21.19 32.86
C HIS A 375 -3.10 22.34 31.84
N THR A 376 -3.75 23.43 32.20
CA THR A 376 -3.68 24.67 31.43
C THR A 376 -2.31 25.32 31.58
N PRO A 377 -1.82 26.03 30.53
CA PRO A 377 -0.48 26.59 30.51
C PRO A 377 -0.21 27.50 31.74
N SER A 378 0.93 27.29 32.37
CA SER A 378 1.46 28.16 33.43
C SER A 378 2.22 29.35 32.83
N LYS A 379 2.46 30.39 33.65
CA LYS A 379 3.22 31.56 33.19
C LYS A 379 4.65 31.19 32.72
N PRO A 380 5.47 30.38 33.45
CA PRO A 380 6.79 29.99 32.99
C PRO A 380 6.78 29.27 31.60
N GLU A 381 5.76 28.45 31.33
CA GLU A 381 5.61 27.77 30.04
C GLU A 381 5.30 28.75 28.91
N LEU A 382 4.47 29.79 29.15
CA LEU A 382 4.18 30.84 28.18
C LEU A 382 5.38 31.76 27.95
N ASP A 383 6.11 32.11 28.99
CA ASP A 383 7.33 32.93 28.93
C ASP A 383 8.42 32.19 28.11
N ALA A 384 8.59 30.88 28.29
CA ALA A 384 9.52 30.06 27.52
C ALA A 384 9.20 30.07 26.01
N VAL A 385 7.92 30.06 25.66
CA VAL A 385 7.51 30.20 24.24
C VAL A 385 7.90 31.56 23.68
N ALA A 386 7.64 32.63 24.43
CA ALA A 386 7.98 33.99 24.00
C ALA A 386 9.49 34.20 23.82
N ILE A 387 10.32 33.61 24.71
CA ILE A 387 11.78 33.63 24.60
C ILE A 387 12.24 32.90 23.33
N ALA A 388 11.64 31.72 23.00
CA ALA A 388 11.97 30.98 21.79
C ALA A 388 11.63 31.75 20.51
N ILE A 389 10.48 32.43 20.47
CA ILE A 389 10.08 33.26 19.33
C ILE A 389 11.09 34.41 19.13
N ASP A 390 11.46 35.13 20.19
CA ASP A 390 12.45 36.22 20.14
C ASP A 390 13.83 35.73 19.68
N HIS A 391 14.28 34.56 20.16
CA HIS A 391 15.54 33.95 19.74
C HIS A 391 15.56 33.67 18.22
N VAL A 392 14.56 32.96 17.69
CA VAL A 392 14.51 32.56 16.27
C VAL A 392 14.36 33.77 15.34
N GLN A 393 13.68 34.84 15.78
CA GLN A 393 13.61 36.09 15.00
C GLN A 393 14.96 36.76 14.82
N ARG A 394 15.89 36.59 15.76
CA ARG A 394 17.26 37.08 15.67
C ARG A 394 18.17 36.18 14.81
N GLU A 395 18.00 34.87 14.96
CA GLU A 395 18.81 33.86 14.26
C GLU A 395 17.96 33.18 13.17
N LYS A 396 18.24 33.44 11.93
CA LYS A 396 17.54 32.79 10.79
C LYS A 396 17.98 31.35 10.65
N ILE A 397 17.36 30.45 11.39
CA ILE A 397 17.74 29.02 11.51
C ILE A 397 17.57 28.28 10.17
N LEU A 398 16.52 28.54 9.42
CA LEU A 398 16.25 27.90 8.14
C LEU A 398 16.04 28.96 7.06
N ALA A 399 16.58 28.71 5.88
CA ALA A 399 16.37 29.58 4.73
C ALA A 399 14.85 29.61 4.34
N PRO A 400 14.34 30.74 3.87
CA PRO A 400 12.92 30.92 3.51
C PRO A 400 12.60 30.31 2.13
N ILE A 401 12.82 29.00 1.99
CA ILE A 401 12.58 28.23 0.76
C ILE A 401 11.07 28.07 0.54
N GLU A 402 10.60 28.29 -0.68
CA GLU A 402 9.19 28.21 -1.04
C GLU A 402 8.63 26.78 -0.90
N LEU A 403 7.42 26.67 -0.32
CA LEU A 403 6.59 25.46 -0.29
C LEU A 403 5.50 25.62 -1.37
N PRO A 404 5.50 24.83 -2.44
CA PRO A 404 4.55 24.96 -3.53
C PRO A 404 3.13 24.56 -3.11
N LEU A 405 2.13 25.16 -3.75
CA LEU A 405 0.75 24.70 -3.67
C LEU A 405 0.54 23.56 -4.67
N MET A 406 0.27 22.34 -4.17
CA MET A 406 -0.08 21.20 -5.00
C MET A 406 -1.40 20.60 -4.50
N SER A 407 -2.44 20.69 -5.32
CA SER A 407 -3.79 20.26 -4.92
C SER A 407 -3.80 18.77 -4.52
N GLY A 408 -4.29 18.49 -3.30
CA GLY A 408 -4.34 17.13 -2.76
C GLY A 408 -3.05 16.64 -2.09
N VAL A 409 -1.89 17.25 -2.37
CA VAL A 409 -0.59 16.92 -1.77
C VAL A 409 -0.17 17.99 -0.76
N PHE A 410 0.05 19.23 -1.20
CA PHE A 410 0.44 20.35 -0.36
C PHE A 410 -0.69 21.36 -0.26
N ASN A 411 -1.59 21.16 0.69
CA ASN A 411 -2.72 22.06 0.93
C ASN A 411 -2.43 23.12 2.00
N ALA A 412 -1.32 23.03 2.71
CA ALA A 412 -0.92 24.01 3.72
C ALA A 412 -0.76 25.45 3.16
N PRO A 413 -0.27 25.69 1.92
CA PRO A 413 -0.17 27.02 1.35
C PRO A 413 -1.51 27.74 1.17
N ILE A 414 -2.64 27.01 1.05
CA ILE A 414 -3.99 27.61 1.01
C ILE A 414 -4.27 28.43 2.27
N TYR A 415 -3.60 28.12 3.37
CA TYR A 415 -3.75 28.74 4.68
C TYR A 415 -2.55 29.64 5.07
N GLY A 416 -1.67 29.95 4.11
CA GLY A 416 -0.56 30.88 4.32
C GLY A 416 0.78 30.24 4.70
N ILE A 417 0.88 28.92 4.79
CA ILE A 417 2.14 28.21 4.97
C ILE A 417 2.81 28.03 3.60
N THR A 418 3.48 29.07 3.13
CA THR A 418 4.04 29.18 1.77
C THR A 418 5.53 28.91 1.71
N ARG A 419 6.16 28.59 2.84
CA ARG A 419 7.59 28.27 2.94
C ARG A 419 7.79 27.11 3.90
N TRP A 420 8.89 26.38 3.73
CA TRP A 420 9.23 25.23 4.56
C TRP A 420 9.45 25.58 6.03
N ASP A 421 10.06 26.74 6.33
CA ASP A 421 10.26 27.23 7.70
C ASP A 421 8.94 27.45 8.45
N LEU A 422 7.87 27.88 7.76
CA LEU A 422 6.55 28.13 8.34
C LEU A 422 5.80 26.84 8.76
N LEU A 423 6.31 25.66 8.40
CA LEU A 423 5.77 24.39 8.89
C LEU A 423 6.06 24.15 10.38
N PHE A 424 6.99 24.89 10.96
CA PHE A 424 7.48 24.70 12.32
C PHE A 424 7.13 25.90 13.20
N SER A 425 6.94 25.69 14.50
CA SER A 425 6.99 26.75 15.49
C SER A 425 8.43 27.18 15.74
N SER A 426 8.62 28.38 16.26
CA SER A 426 9.96 28.87 16.64
C SER A 426 10.68 27.90 17.56
N ARG A 427 9.99 27.33 18.56
CA ARG A 427 10.57 26.36 19.49
C ARG A 427 10.93 25.04 18.83
N GLN A 428 10.16 24.55 17.82
CA GLN A 428 10.50 23.37 17.03
C GLN A 428 11.73 23.59 16.13
N LEU A 429 11.85 24.78 15.52
CA LEU A 429 13.02 25.16 14.73
C LEU A 429 14.27 25.19 15.60
N LEU A 430 14.21 25.87 16.76
CA LEU A 430 15.31 25.98 17.72
C LEU A 430 15.79 24.60 18.20
N ALA A 431 14.85 23.75 18.65
CA ALA A 431 15.20 22.41 19.13
C ALA A 431 15.86 21.54 18.03
N THR A 432 15.41 21.68 16.79
CA THR A 432 15.97 20.96 15.65
C THR A 432 17.39 21.48 15.29
N ASP A 433 17.61 22.77 15.42
CA ASP A 433 18.92 23.40 15.18
C ASP A 433 19.95 23.00 16.25
N VAL A 434 19.57 23.10 17.52
CA VAL A 434 20.41 22.71 18.65
C VAL A 434 20.87 21.26 18.52
N ILE A 435 19.95 20.33 18.21
CA ILE A 435 20.32 18.93 17.93
C ILE A 435 21.27 18.85 16.73
N GLY A 436 21.05 19.60 15.66
CA GLY A 436 21.93 19.63 14.48
C GLY A 436 23.35 20.11 14.80
N ARG A 437 23.47 21.16 15.63
CA ARG A 437 24.78 21.66 16.10
C ARG A 437 25.47 20.66 17.03
N ALA A 438 24.72 19.97 17.87
CA ALA A 438 25.27 18.90 18.72
C ALA A 438 25.75 17.70 17.89
N ILE A 439 25.03 17.32 16.81
CA ILE A 439 25.52 16.31 15.85
C ILE A 439 26.83 16.75 15.20
N ALA A 440 26.95 18.02 14.79
CA ALA A 440 28.18 18.52 14.16
C ALA A 440 29.38 18.48 15.12
N LYS A 441 29.17 18.81 16.40
CA LYS A 441 30.20 18.65 17.45
C LYS A 441 30.60 17.19 17.63
N ALA A 442 29.60 16.29 17.79
CA ALA A 442 29.84 14.85 17.89
C ALA A 442 30.66 14.31 16.70
N ALA A 443 30.29 14.69 15.48
CA ALA A 443 31.00 14.29 14.27
C ALA A 443 32.48 14.74 14.27
N GLY A 444 32.78 15.94 14.79
CA GLY A 444 34.14 16.41 14.99
C GLY A 444 34.95 15.56 15.97
N GLU A 445 34.32 15.14 17.08
CA GLU A 445 34.94 14.25 18.07
C GLU A 445 35.14 12.83 17.52
N ILE A 446 34.18 12.30 16.77
CA ILE A 446 34.28 10.97 16.13
C ILE A 446 35.44 10.95 15.11
N ALA A 447 35.57 12.00 14.30
CA ALA A 447 36.60 12.10 13.27
C ALA A 447 38.03 12.17 13.84
N GLN A 448 38.22 12.53 15.15
CA GLN A 448 39.49 12.47 15.84
C GLN A 448 39.82 11.08 16.38
N GLN A 449 38.81 10.23 16.60
CA GLN A 449 38.94 8.92 17.26
C GLN A 449 38.89 7.75 16.27
N GLU A 450 38.25 7.92 15.14
CA GLU A 450 37.87 6.86 14.19
C GLU A 450 38.35 7.19 12.75
N GLU A 451 38.36 6.18 11.89
CA GLU A 451 38.62 6.37 10.46
C GLU A 451 37.60 7.33 9.83
N GLN A 452 38.03 8.15 8.90
CA GLN A 452 37.22 9.20 8.28
C GLN A 452 35.92 8.66 7.68
N GLU A 453 35.98 7.52 7.00
CA GLU A 453 34.79 6.91 6.36
C GLU A 453 33.80 6.36 7.39
N PHE A 454 34.27 5.76 8.48
CA PHE A 454 33.45 5.32 9.59
C PHE A 454 32.78 6.50 10.32
N ALA A 455 33.57 7.55 10.59
CA ALA A 455 33.07 8.79 11.20
C ALA A 455 31.97 9.42 10.35
N LEU A 456 32.13 9.43 9.01
CA LEU A 456 31.11 9.89 8.08
C LEU A 456 29.85 9.02 8.12
N ALA A 457 29.99 7.70 8.17
CA ALA A 457 28.85 6.78 8.30
C ALA A 457 28.03 7.05 9.56
N VAL A 458 28.68 7.25 10.71
CA VAL A 458 27.99 7.60 11.97
C VAL A 458 27.32 8.98 11.86
N LYS A 459 28.00 9.99 11.28
CA LYS A 459 27.43 11.32 11.02
C LYS A 459 26.15 11.23 10.19
N VAL A 460 26.15 10.47 9.10
CA VAL A 460 24.97 10.25 8.24
C VAL A 460 23.83 9.62 9.04
N LEU A 461 24.11 8.58 9.83
CA LEU A 461 23.11 7.90 10.65
C LEU A 461 22.46 8.81 11.69
N LEU A 462 23.24 9.67 12.35
CA LEU A 462 22.73 10.65 13.30
C LEU A 462 21.84 11.71 12.62
N HIS A 463 22.19 12.14 11.39
CA HIS A 463 21.33 13.03 10.62
C HIS A 463 20.06 12.34 10.09
N LEU A 464 20.11 11.06 9.76
CA LEU A 464 18.90 10.26 9.48
C LEU A 464 18.02 10.13 10.72
N ALA A 465 18.60 9.99 11.92
CA ALA A 465 17.86 10.04 13.19
C ALA A 465 17.18 11.41 13.38
N ARG A 466 17.88 12.52 13.05
CA ARG A 466 17.29 13.86 13.02
C ARG A 466 16.12 13.96 12.01
N GLY A 467 16.21 13.30 10.86
CA GLY A 467 15.10 13.20 9.89
C GLY A 467 13.87 12.49 10.49
N LYS A 468 14.06 11.39 11.22
CA LYS A 468 12.95 10.71 11.93
C LYS A 468 12.36 11.59 13.03
N TYR A 469 13.18 12.32 13.75
CA TYR A 469 12.77 13.29 14.78
C TYR A 469 11.88 14.38 14.14
N LEU A 470 12.26 14.90 12.96
CA LEU A 470 11.53 15.93 12.22
C LEU A 470 10.11 15.50 11.80
N ASP A 471 9.88 14.23 11.50
CA ASP A 471 8.54 13.72 11.13
C ASP A 471 7.50 13.91 12.26
N PHE A 472 7.95 14.16 13.48
CA PHE A 472 7.09 14.46 14.65
C PHE A 472 7.19 15.91 15.12
N ARG A 473 7.84 16.80 14.36
CA ARG A 473 8.19 18.17 14.81
C ARG A 473 7.65 19.28 13.91
N SER A 474 6.58 19.03 13.17
CA SER A 474 5.91 20.11 12.44
C SER A 474 4.59 20.52 13.10
N THR A 475 4.10 21.71 12.77
CA THR A 475 2.76 22.18 13.18
C THR A 475 1.63 21.46 12.41
N LEU A 476 1.98 20.40 11.66
CA LEU A 476 1.06 19.47 11.04
C LEU A 476 0.94 18.13 11.80
N CYS A 477 1.58 18.00 12.96
CA CYS A 477 1.45 16.85 13.85
C CYS A 477 0.23 17.02 14.76
N GLY A 478 -0.75 16.12 14.67
CA GLY A 478 -1.95 16.17 15.52
C GLY A 478 -1.84 15.26 16.75
N TRP A 479 -2.70 15.49 17.76
CA TRP A 479 -2.82 14.64 18.92
C TRP A 479 -3.75 13.45 18.67
N ILE A 480 -3.30 12.24 19.01
CA ILE A 480 -4.07 11.00 18.90
C ILE A 480 -4.59 10.62 20.29
N SER A 481 -5.83 10.99 20.60
CA SER A 481 -6.44 10.87 21.93
C SER A 481 -6.62 9.41 22.40
N VAL A 482 -6.80 8.45 21.49
CA VAL A 482 -6.94 7.02 21.84
C VAL A 482 -5.62 6.43 22.37
N GLY A 483 -4.48 6.90 21.84
CA GLY A 483 -3.14 6.43 22.25
C GLY A 483 -2.38 7.44 23.12
N GLU A 484 -2.94 8.62 23.38
CA GLU A 484 -2.29 9.73 24.09
C GLU A 484 -0.88 10.00 23.53
N LYS A 485 -0.77 10.15 22.21
CA LYS A 485 0.51 10.27 21.49
C LYS A 485 0.45 11.28 20.34
N ILE A 486 1.63 11.72 19.91
CA ILE A 486 1.80 12.63 18.79
C ILE A 486 1.68 11.83 17.48
N GLY A 487 0.96 12.38 16.51
CA GLY A 487 0.90 11.87 15.14
C GLY A 487 2.09 12.32 14.31
N HIS A 488 2.26 11.70 13.15
CA HIS A 488 3.31 12.01 12.18
C HIS A 488 2.92 13.21 11.31
N THR A 489 3.89 13.98 10.85
CA THR A 489 3.76 14.93 9.73
C THR A 489 3.28 14.19 8.48
N PHE A 490 3.96 13.09 8.15
CA PHE A 490 3.61 12.21 7.04
C PHE A 490 2.76 11.01 7.48
N GLY A 491 1.61 11.28 8.11
CA GLY A 491 0.59 10.24 8.34
C GLY A 491 0.01 9.68 7.03
N ARG A 492 0.25 10.38 5.90
CA ARG A 492 -0.02 10.00 4.51
C ARG A 492 1.00 10.69 3.60
N GLN A 493 1.00 10.37 2.32
CA GLN A 493 1.87 10.96 1.29
C GLN A 493 1.42 12.38 0.91
N ALA A 494 1.24 13.25 1.90
CA ALA A 494 0.76 14.62 1.70
C ALA A 494 0.96 15.47 2.97
N LEU A 495 1.11 16.78 2.80
CA LEU A 495 1.11 17.78 3.86
C LEU A 495 -0.28 18.44 3.95
N GLY A 496 -1.18 17.83 4.71
CA GLY A 496 -2.53 18.32 4.95
C GLY A 496 -2.58 19.34 6.08
N MET A 497 -3.40 20.40 5.93
CA MET A 497 -3.58 21.42 6.98
C MET A 497 -4.15 20.82 8.28
N ILE A 498 -3.53 21.11 9.40
CA ILE A 498 -3.98 20.81 10.76
C ILE A 498 -4.15 22.13 11.52
N PHE A 499 -5.28 22.27 12.20
CA PHE A 499 -5.61 23.48 12.95
C PHE A 499 -5.25 23.39 14.42
N ASP A 500 -5.52 22.21 15.01
CA ASP A 500 -5.14 21.81 16.37
C ASP A 500 -3.95 20.85 16.28
N TRP A 501 -2.77 21.35 16.61
CA TRP A 501 -1.50 20.65 16.45
C TRP A 501 -0.79 20.40 17.78
N THR A 502 0.21 19.54 17.77
CA THR A 502 0.92 19.10 18.98
C THR A 502 2.41 19.23 18.79
N GLU A 503 3.05 19.81 19.78
CA GLU A 503 4.50 19.89 19.90
C GLU A 503 4.98 18.95 21.00
N GLY A 504 5.86 18.01 20.69
CA GLY A 504 6.49 17.18 21.70
C GLY A 504 7.74 17.81 22.30
N THR A 505 8.10 17.44 23.50
CA THR A 505 9.42 17.80 24.04
C THR A 505 10.53 17.08 23.26
N PRO A 506 11.72 17.68 23.07
CA PRO A 506 12.81 17.08 22.31
C PRO A 506 13.22 15.72 22.84
N PHE A 507 13.24 15.56 24.16
CA PHE A 507 13.73 14.40 24.88
C PHE A 507 12.63 13.70 25.68
N GLY A 508 12.87 12.46 26.09
CA GLY A 508 11.97 11.65 26.89
C GLY A 508 11.38 10.45 26.16
N ASP A 509 10.34 9.84 26.76
CA ASP A 509 9.78 8.54 26.33
C ASP A 509 8.57 8.68 25.38
N MET A 510 8.33 9.88 24.82
CA MET A 510 7.23 10.10 23.88
C MET A 510 7.60 9.70 22.44
N SER A 511 6.56 9.38 21.64
CA SER A 511 6.73 9.16 20.20
C SER A 511 7.38 10.38 19.56
N GLY A 512 8.44 10.16 18.80
CA GLY A 512 9.18 11.22 18.10
C GLY A 512 10.17 11.99 18.97
N SER A 513 10.53 11.50 20.18
CA SER A 513 11.69 12.04 20.90
C SER A 513 12.99 11.69 20.20
N TRP A 514 14.07 12.41 20.53
CA TRP A 514 15.41 12.14 20.00
C TRP A 514 15.87 10.71 20.31
N GLU A 515 15.68 10.26 21.57
CA GLU A 515 16.04 8.91 22.01
C GLU A 515 15.32 7.84 21.20
N ARG A 516 14.01 8.00 20.99
CA ARG A 516 13.25 7.06 20.15
C ARG A 516 13.74 7.05 18.70
N SER A 517 14.17 8.19 18.18
CA SER A 517 14.60 8.35 16.80
C SER A 517 15.91 7.63 16.51
N PHE A 518 16.94 7.81 17.32
CA PHE A 518 18.21 7.11 17.13
C PHE A 518 18.11 5.62 17.54
N GLU A 519 17.32 5.27 18.55
CA GLU A 519 17.15 3.87 18.97
C GLU A 519 16.44 3.01 17.89
N TYR A 520 15.51 3.59 17.13
CA TYR A 520 14.93 2.87 15.98
C TYR A 520 16.00 2.54 14.92
N ILE A 521 16.92 3.47 14.67
CA ILE A 521 18.03 3.25 13.75
C ILE A 521 18.99 2.19 14.31
N ALA A 522 19.41 2.32 15.57
CA ALA A 522 20.32 1.37 16.21
C ALA A 522 19.76 -0.07 16.17
N LYS A 523 18.47 -0.25 16.47
CA LYS A 523 17.81 -1.57 16.38
C LYS A 523 17.74 -2.13 14.96
N PHE A 524 17.63 -1.27 13.95
CA PHE A 524 17.69 -1.71 12.56
C PHE A 524 19.11 -2.15 12.19
N LEU A 525 20.12 -1.37 12.58
CA LEU A 525 21.52 -1.72 12.37
C LEU A 525 21.87 -3.06 13.04
N GLU A 526 21.42 -3.29 14.28
CA GLU A 526 21.60 -4.58 14.96
C GLU A 526 20.96 -5.74 14.23
N ALA A 527 19.70 -5.57 13.78
CA ALA A 527 18.95 -6.62 13.10
C ALA A 527 19.58 -7.00 11.76
N GLU A 528 20.22 -6.05 11.09
CA GLU A 528 20.81 -6.23 9.77
C GLU A 528 22.34 -6.42 9.80
N SER A 529 22.96 -6.41 10.98
CA SER A 529 24.41 -6.64 11.13
C SER A 529 24.77 -8.12 11.07
N GLY A 530 25.98 -8.42 10.59
CA GLY A 530 26.64 -9.73 10.76
C GLY A 530 26.21 -10.85 9.81
N TRP A 531 25.27 -10.63 8.90
CA TRP A 531 24.88 -11.63 7.90
C TRP A 531 25.44 -11.33 6.49
N ALA A 532 25.69 -10.06 6.15
CA ALA A 532 26.21 -9.69 4.82
C ALA A 532 27.67 -10.10 4.68
N GLU A 533 28.05 -10.68 3.54
CA GLU A 533 29.40 -11.17 3.25
C GLU A 533 30.25 -10.12 2.51
N ALA A 534 29.60 -9.25 1.75
CA ALA A 534 30.25 -8.18 0.99
C ALA A 534 29.32 -6.96 0.89
N PRO A 535 29.86 -5.73 0.76
CA PRO A 535 29.07 -4.56 0.48
C PRO A 535 28.54 -4.58 -0.96
N GLY A 536 27.39 -3.90 -1.19
CA GLY A 536 26.91 -3.54 -2.52
C GLY A 536 27.48 -2.21 -3.01
N ASN A 537 26.94 -1.73 -4.13
CA ASN A 537 27.32 -0.46 -4.74
C ASN A 537 26.12 0.48 -4.80
N VAL A 538 26.36 1.78 -4.55
CA VAL A 538 25.32 2.80 -4.56
C VAL A 538 25.78 4.04 -5.30
N GLU A 539 24.99 4.48 -6.29
CA GLU A 539 25.27 5.71 -7.04
C GLU A 539 24.03 6.60 -7.16
N GLN A 540 24.26 7.91 -7.27
CA GLN A 540 23.21 8.81 -7.77
C GLN A 540 23.27 8.80 -9.29
N ALA A 541 22.27 8.19 -9.92
CA ALA A 541 22.22 8.08 -11.38
C ALA A 541 20.77 8.12 -11.87
N SER A 542 20.61 8.56 -13.12
CA SER A 542 19.31 8.47 -13.82
C SER A 542 19.12 7.07 -14.36
N ALA A 543 17.93 6.52 -14.19
CA ALA A 543 17.55 5.24 -14.81
C ALA A 543 17.58 5.30 -16.35
N GLN A 544 17.45 6.50 -16.94
CA GLN A 544 17.51 6.73 -18.41
C GLN A 544 18.94 6.74 -18.96
N SER A 545 19.96 6.69 -18.09
CA SER A 545 21.38 6.66 -18.50
C SER A 545 22.19 5.98 -17.40
N HIS A 546 22.18 4.65 -17.42
CA HIS A 546 22.76 3.85 -16.35
C HIS A 546 24.27 3.69 -16.53
N PRO A 547 25.08 3.79 -15.44
CA PRO A 547 26.55 3.74 -15.54
C PRO A 547 27.13 2.36 -15.85
N LEU A 548 26.38 1.28 -15.65
CA LEU A 548 26.85 -0.08 -15.88
C LEU A 548 27.04 -0.39 -17.39
N PRO A 549 28.02 -1.24 -17.73
CA PRO A 549 28.23 -1.69 -19.11
C PRO A 549 27.10 -2.59 -19.61
N ASP A 550 27.04 -2.78 -20.93
CA ASP A 550 26.11 -3.69 -21.57
C ASP A 550 26.27 -5.12 -21.02
N ASP A 551 25.20 -5.88 -20.98
CA ASP A 551 25.14 -7.32 -20.69
C ASP A 551 25.78 -7.73 -19.34
N SER A 552 25.91 -6.79 -18.39
CA SER A 552 26.61 -7.03 -17.12
C SER A 552 25.71 -7.53 -15.97
N VAL A 553 24.38 -7.50 -16.14
CA VAL A 553 23.42 -7.72 -15.08
C VAL A 553 22.68 -9.05 -15.26
N ALA A 554 22.63 -9.86 -14.20
CA ALA A 554 21.90 -11.14 -14.20
C ALA A 554 20.39 -10.96 -13.99
N ALA A 555 20.01 -9.96 -13.17
CA ALA A 555 18.61 -9.62 -12.92
C ALA A 555 18.40 -8.12 -12.75
N PHE A 556 17.51 -7.56 -13.55
CA PHE A 556 17.00 -6.19 -13.42
C PHE A 556 15.69 -6.24 -12.65
N VAL A 557 15.68 -5.84 -11.38
CA VAL A 557 14.50 -5.92 -10.50
C VAL A 557 14.19 -4.55 -9.96
N SER A 558 13.03 -3.98 -10.33
CA SER A 558 12.76 -2.59 -10.00
C SER A 558 11.29 -2.27 -9.73
N ASP A 559 11.07 -1.22 -8.92
CA ASP A 559 9.78 -0.65 -8.56
C ASP A 559 9.75 0.84 -8.99
N PRO A 560 9.47 1.14 -10.27
CA PRO A 560 9.52 2.49 -10.79
C PRO A 560 8.38 3.37 -10.26
N PRO A 561 8.43 4.70 -10.43
CA PRO A 561 7.32 5.59 -10.10
C PRO A 561 6.03 5.22 -10.87
N TYR A 562 4.87 5.23 -10.17
CA TYR A 562 3.59 4.83 -10.75
C TYR A 562 2.85 6.01 -11.34
N TYR A 563 3.14 6.36 -12.57
CA TYR A 563 2.46 7.41 -13.34
C TYR A 563 2.31 8.71 -12.51
N ASN A 564 1.14 8.98 -11.93
CA ASN A 564 0.85 10.18 -11.13
C ASN A 564 0.56 9.88 -9.64
N ALA A 565 1.21 8.84 -9.08
CA ALA A 565 0.84 8.38 -7.74
C ALA A 565 1.44 9.21 -6.60
N VAL A 566 2.74 9.56 -6.66
CA VAL A 566 3.49 10.21 -5.56
C VAL A 566 4.56 11.15 -6.12
N PRO A 567 4.58 12.44 -5.75
CA PRO A 567 5.66 13.38 -6.08
C PRO A 567 6.82 13.24 -5.08
N TYR A 568 7.68 12.26 -5.29
CA TYR A 568 8.74 11.93 -4.33
C TYR A 568 9.72 13.07 -4.11
N ALA A 569 10.15 13.74 -5.17
CA ALA A 569 11.09 14.86 -5.08
C ALA A 569 10.52 16.03 -4.28
N ASP A 570 9.24 16.38 -4.47
CA ASP A 570 8.59 17.45 -3.72
C ASP A 570 8.40 17.07 -2.23
N LEU A 571 7.98 15.86 -1.94
CA LEU A 571 7.80 15.39 -0.57
C LEU A 571 9.14 15.30 0.18
N SER A 572 10.21 14.91 -0.50
CA SER A 572 11.53 14.73 0.09
C SER A 572 12.23 16.04 0.46
N ASP A 573 11.83 17.19 -0.11
CA ASP A 573 12.35 18.51 0.26
C ASP A 573 12.24 18.77 1.77
N PHE A 574 11.19 18.27 2.43
CA PHE A 574 11.02 18.38 3.89
C PHE A 574 12.23 17.88 4.69
N PHE A 575 12.90 16.83 4.22
CA PHE A 575 14.09 16.28 4.85
C PHE A 575 15.37 16.79 4.20
N TYR A 576 15.35 16.98 2.89
CA TYR A 576 16.50 17.38 2.08
C TYR A 576 17.14 18.69 2.53
N ILE A 577 16.34 19.72 2.81
CA ILE A 577 16.83 21.04 3.25
C ILE A 577 17.67 20.96 4.52
N TRP A 578 17.34 20.06 5.43
CA TRP A 578 18.07 19.82 6.67
C TRP A 578 19.30 18.93 6.46
N LEU A 579 19.21 17.93 5.60
CA LEU A 579 20.36 17.08 5.25
C LEU A 579 21.40 17.85 4.45
N ARG A 580 20.95 18.68 3.51
CA ARG A 580 21.84 19.56 2.73
C ARG A 580 22.66 20.49 3.63
N SER A 581 22.02 21.17 4.58
CA SER A 581 22.73 22.07 5.51
C SER A 581 23.81 21.40 6.33
N ALA A 582 23.75 20.08 6.49
CA ALA A 582 24.64 19.30 7.35
C ALA A 582 25.67 18.45 6.58
N LEU A 583 25.34 18.00 5.36
CA LEU A 583 26.12 17.00 4.62
C LEU A 583 26.59 17.47 3.24
N ALA A 584 26.35 18.75 2.85
CA ALA A 584 26.73 19.23 1.53
C ALA A 584 28.24 19.21 1.31
N ASP A 585 29.03 19.44 2.34
CA ASP A 585 30.52 19.40 2.27
C ASP A 585 31.05 17.97 2.12
N ASP A 586 30.33 16.97 2.69
CA ASP A 586 30.70 15.56 2.61
C ASP A 586 30.25 14.92 1.28
N PHE A 587 29.08 15.33 0.78
CA PHE A 587 28.49 14.82 -0.45
C PHE A 587 28.12 15.95 -1.41
N PRO A 588 29.11 16.70 -1.93
CA PRO A 588 28.82 17.88 -2.77
C PRO A 588 28.03 17.53 -4.04
N SER A 589 28.20 16.33 -4.61
CA SER A 589 27.42 15.88 -5.77
C SER A 589 25.95 15.67 -5.46
N LEU A 590 25.60 15.17 -4.26
CA LEU A 590 24.22 14.90 -3.87
C LEU A 590 23.44 16.18 -3.51
N PHE A 591 24.12 17.20 -2.99
CA PHE A 591 23.49 18.40 -2.42
C PHE A 591 23.80 19.69 -3.19
N GLN A 592 23.93 19.62 -4.52
CA GLN A 592 24.25 20.77 -5.37
C GLN A 592 23.14 21.84 -5.37
N SER A 593 21.89 21.42 -5.43
CA SER A 593 20.74 22.31 -5.54
C SER A 593 20.16 22.70 -4.16
N GLU A 594 19.44 23.81 -4.09
CA GLU A 594 18.77 24.27 -2.85
C GLU A 594 17.65 23.32 -2.39
N ILE A 595 16.96 22.72 -3.35
CA ILE A 595 15.92 21.69 -3.19
C ILE A 595 16.23 20.52 -4.12
N VAL A 596 15.55 19.39 -3.91
CA VAL A 596 15.70 18.20 -4.77
C VAL A 596 15.35 18.57 -6.22
N ASN A 597 16.16 18.08 -7.17
CA ASN A 597 15.86 18.25 -8.59
C ASN A 597 14.57 17.48 -8.96
N LYS A 598 13.64 18.17 -9.58
CA LYS A 598 12.31 17.64 -9.93
C LYS A 598 12.16 17.38 -11.44
N ASP A 599 13.05 17.97 -12.25
CA ASP A 599 12.86 17.97 -13.71
C ASP A 599 12.96 16.57 -14.32
N ALA A 600 13.90 15.76 -13.82
CA ALA A 600 14.15 14.43 -14.34
C ALA A 600 13.36 13.32 -13.61
N GLU A 601 12.60 13.62 -12.56
CA GLU A 601 11.75 12.64 -11.88
C GLU A 601 10.64 12.16 -12.83
N LEU A 602 10.59 10.84 -13.11
CA LEU A 602 9.62 10.25 -14.01
C LEU A 602 8.25 10.10 -13.34
N CYS A 603 7.49 11.20 -13.32
CA CYS A 603 6.14 11.25 -12.76
C CYS A 603 5.29 12.24 -13.58
N GLU A 604 4.04 11.87 -13.91
CA GLU A 604 3.07 12.80 -14.48
C GLU A 604 2.62 13.78 -13.40
N MET A 605 2.92 15.06 -13.56
CA MET A 605 2.73 16.10 -12.56
C MET A 605 1.85 17.25 -13.06
N ALA A 606 1.60 17.34 -14.37
CA ALA A 606 0.82 18.43 -14.97
C ALA A 606 -0.61 18.47 -14.43
N GLY A 607 -1.18 17.33 -14.03
CA GLY A 607 -2.48 17.24 -13.40
C GLY A 607 -2.55 17.83 -11.99
N TRP A 608 -1.40 18.00 -11.30
CA TRP A 608 -1.33 18.53 -9.94
C TRP A 608 -0.98 20.02 -9.91
N ASP A 609 -0.06 20.44 -10.79
CA ASP A 609 0.31 21.84 -11.00
C ASP A 609 0.66 22.06 -12.47
N SER A 610 -0.32 22.50 -13.24
CA SER A 610 -0.20 22.69 -14.69
C SER A 610 0.69 23.89 -15.09
N VAL A 611 1.07 24.74 -14.15
CA VAL A 611 1.96 25.88 -14.39
C VAL A 611 3.41 25.48 -14.15
N ARG A 612 3.69 24.90 -12.99
CA ARG A 612 5.04 24.50 -12.59
C ARG A 612 5.54 23.30 -13.38
N TYR A 613 4.65 22.34 -13.66
CA TYR A 613 4.96 21.07 -14.29
C TYR A 613 4.28 20.91 -15.66
N ALA A 614 4.13 22.00 -16.41
CA ALA A 614 3.49 22.00 -17.73
C ALA A 614 4.06 20.94 -18.71
N ASN A 615 5.35 20.66 -18.60
CA ASN A 615 6.09 19.73 -19.47
C ASN A 615 6.14 18.30 -18.90
N LYS A 616 5.55 18.04 -17.72
CA LYS A 616 5.54 16.71 -17.08
C LYS A 616 4.18 16.05 -17.25
N ASP A 617 3.78 15.86 -18.48
CA ASP A 617 2.54 15.24 -18.92
C ASP A 617 2.68 13.71 -19.13
N ALA A 618 1.69 13.09 -19.72
CA ALA A 618 1.68 11.67 -20.02
C ALA A 618 2.80 11.26 -20.99
N GLU A 619 3.09 12.09 -22.00
CA GLU A 619 4.13 11.83 -23.01
C GLU A 619 5.53 11.86 -22.39
N PHE A 620 5.78 12.82 -21.49
CA PHE A 620 7.02 12.88 -20.70
C PHE A 620 7.24 11.58 -19.91
N TYR A 621 6.20 11.10 -19.21
CA TYR A 621 6.30 9.87 -18.42
C TYR A 621 6.55 8.66 -19.33
N GLU A 622 5.80 8.51 -20.41
CA GLU A 622 5.89 7.38 -21.33
C GLU A 622 7.27 7.31 -22.00
N SER A 623 7.74 8.42 -22.57
CA SER A 623 9.06 8.49 -23.19
C SER A 623 10.18 8.20 -22.19
N GLY A 624 10.12 8.83 -20.99
CA GLY A 624 11.13 8.63 -19.98
C GLY A 624 11.17 7.21 -19.42
N MET A 625 10.01 6.57 -19.25
CA MET A 625 9.93 5.16 -18.85
C MET A 625 10.46 4.22 -19.93
N LYS A 626 10.16 4.49 -21.21
CA LYS A 626 10.72 3.75 -22.32
C LYS A 626 12.25 3.80 -22.33
N ASP A 627 12.84 5.00 -22.15
CA ASP A 627 14.29 5.18 -22.10
C ASP A 627 14.90 4.43 -20.91
N ALA A 628 14.31 4.53 -19.72
CA ALA A 628 14.76 3.84 -18.52
C ALA A 628 14.70 2.30 -18.67
N LEU A 629 13.65 1.80 -19.28
CA LEU A 629 13.49 0.36 -19.55
C LEU A 629 14.41 -0.12 -20.67
N ALA A 630 14.71 0.73 -21.68
CA ALA A 630 15.70 0.43 -22.71
C ALA A 630 17.12 0.34 -22.11
N GLU A 631 17.48 1.24 -21.20
CA GLU A 631 18.72 1.15 -20.42
C GLU A 631 18.77 -0.10 -19.55
N GLY A 632 17.66 -0.43 -18.86
CA GLY A 632 17.55 -1.66 -18.08
C GLY A 632 17.77 -2.91 -18.93
N ARG A 633 17.25 -2.93 -20.18
CA ARG A 633 17.51 -4.00 -21.13
C ARG A 633 18.97 -4.01 -21.59
N ARG A 634 19.54 -2.87 -21.94
CA ARG A 634 20.95 -2.74 -22.38
C ARG A 634 21.94 -3.34 -21.38
N ILE A 635 21.75 -3.06 -20.09
CA ILE A 635 22.64 -3.59 -19.04
C ILE A 635 22.35 -5.05 -18.68
N CYS A 636 21.13 -5.55 -18.95
CA CYS A 636 20.71 -6.92 -18.65
C CYS A 636 21.29 -7.89 -19.68
N ALA A 637 21.95 -8.96 -19.22
CA ALA A 637 22.45 -10.00 -20.11
C ALA A 637 21.32 -10.60 -20.96
N PRO A 638 21.57 -11.06 -22.21
CA PRO A 638 20.55 -11.64 -23.09
C PRO A 638 19.82 -12.84 -22.46
N SER A 639 20.49 -13.62 -21.59
CA SER A 639 19.90 -14.69 -20.78
C SER A 639 19.36 -14.21 -19.43
N GLY A 640 19.49 -12.94 -19.11
CA GLY A 640 19.08 -12.31 -17.86
C GLY A 640 17.57 -12.20 -17.74
N ILE A 641 17.10 -11.71 -16.60
CA ILE A 641 15.69 -11.57 -16.31
C ILE A 641 15.36 -10.16 -15.80
N GLY A 642 14.26 -9.60 -16.27
CA GLY A 642 13.70 -8.38 -15.74
C GLY A 642 12.49 -8.67 -14.86
N VAL A 643 12.35 -7.96 -13.73
CA VAL A 643 11.11 -7.94 -12.95
C VAL A 643 10.73 -6.51 -12.66
N LEU A 644 9.60 -6.09 -13.20
CA LEU A 644 9.07 -4.76 -13.02
C LEU A 644 7.84 -4.81 -12.11
N VAL A 645 7.89 -4.09 -10.99
CA VAL A 645 6.77 -4.03 -10.06
C VAL A 645 5.88 -2.86 -10.40
N PHE A 646 4.58 -3.09 -10.52
CA PHE A 646 3.65 -2.03 -10.85
C PHE A 646 2.26 -2.23 -10.22
N ALA A 647 1.63 -1.12 -9.85
CA ALA A 647 0.25 -1.08 -9.40
C ALA A 647 -0.38 0.27 -9.74
N HIS A 648 -1.38 0.28 -10.58
CA HIS A 648 -2.13 1.49 -10.90
C HIS A 648 -3.63 1.21 -10.97
N LYS A 649 -4.45 2.18 -10.53
CA LYS A 649 -5.92 2.04 -10.50
C LYS A 649 -6.57 2.23 -11.87
N SER A 650 -5.95 3.00 -12.78
CA SER A 650 -6.46 3.23 -14.12
C SER A 650 -5.77 2.34 -15.14
N THR A 651 -6.52 1.95 -16.15
CA THR A 651 -5.99 1.19 -17.28
C THR A 651 -5.07 2.01 -18.17
N THR A 652 -5.26 3.33 -18.23
CA THR A 652 -4.35 4.22 -18.94
C THR A 652 -2.93 4.13 -18.38
N GLY A 653 -2.76 4.15 -17.04
CA GLY A 653 -1.45 3.95 -16.43
C GLY A 653 -0.83 2.59 -16.76
N TRP A 654 -1.65 1.52 -16.90
CA TRP A 654 -1.18 0.21 -17.34
C TRP A 654 -0.80 0.21 -18.82
N GLU A 655 -1.63 0.76 -19.70
CA GLU A 655 -1.34 0.87 -21.15
C GLU A 655 -0.02 1.60 -21.39
N THR A 656 0.18 2.75 -20.73
CA THR A 656 1.40 3.56 -20.86
C THR A 656 2.66 2.78 -20.46
N LEU A 657 2.65 2.11 -19.30
CA LEU A 657 3.80 1.34 -18.86
C LEU A 657 4.07 0.13 -19.76
N LEU A 658 3.04 -0.61 -20.14
CA LEU A 658 3.18 -1.80 -20.98
C LEU A 658 3.64 -1.45 -22.40
N SER A 659 3.18 -0.32 -22.95
CA SER A 659 3.71 0.20 -24.24
C SER A 659 5.19 0.52 -24.11
N ALA A 660 5.57 1.28 -23.08
CA ALA A 660 6.98 1.61 -22.82
C ALA A 660 7.86 0.35 -22.69
N LEU A 661 7.37 -0.69 -22.01
CA LEU A 661 8.08 -1.95 -21.79
C LEU A 661 8.31 -2.71 -23.11
N ILE A 662 7.27 -2.87 -23.92
CA ILE A 662 7.33 -3.58 -25.20
C ILE A 662 8.20 -2.81 -26.20
N ASP A 663 8.05 -1.49 -26.27
CA ASP A 663 8.82 -0.61 -27.14
C ASP A 663 10.31 -0.54 -26.75
N ALA A 664 10.61 -0.71 -25.45
CA ALA A 664 11.99 -0.85 -24.98
C ALA A 664 12.63 -2.20 -25.32
N GLY A 665 11.88 -3.13 -25.92
CA GLY A 665 12.39 -4.42 -26.37
C GLY A 665 12.38 -5.52 -25.30
N TRP A 666 11.41 -5.49 -24.38
CA TRP A 666 11.18 -6.57 -23.43
C TRP A 666 10.05 -7.51 -23.87
N ILE A 667 10.20 -8.81 -23.58
CA ILE A 667 9.16 -9.84 -23.70
C ILE A 667 8.62 -10.11 -22.31
N VAL A 668 7.33 -9.97 -22.09
CA VAL A 668 6.70 -10.30 -20.81
C VAL A 668 6.44 -11.80 -20.75
N THR A 669 7.07 -12.52 -19.81
CA THR A 669 6.97 -14.00 -19.68
C THR A 669 6.08 -14.46 -18.54
N GLY A 670 5.76 -13.58 -17.59
CA GLY A 670 4.89 -13.90 -16.47
C GLY A 670 4.38 -12.66 -15.73
N SER A 671 3.38 -12.85 -14.88
CA SER A 671 2.91 -11.79 -13.98
C SER A 671 2.35 -12.37 -12.69
N TRP A 672 2.76 -11.82 -11.54
CA TRP A 672 2.45 -12.31 -10.21
C TRP A 672 1.89 -11.20 -9.33
N PRO A 673 0.61 -11.25 -8.96
CA PRO A 673 0.03 -10.30 -7.99
C PRO A 673 0.42 -10.72 -6.58
N ILE A 674 1.17 -9.89 -5.88
CA ILE A 674 1.55 -10.10 -4.48
C ILE A 674 0.89 -9.01 -3.64
N ASP A 675 0.16 -9.41 -2.59
CA ASP A 675 -0.49 -8.47 -1.68
C ASP A 675 0.54 -7.67 -0.90
N THR A 676 0.56 -6.38 -1.16
CA THR A 676 1.50 -5.46 -0.50
C THR A 676 0.81 -4.51 0.47
N GLU A 677 -0.54 -4.56 0.59
CA GLU A 677 -1.32 -3.62 1.36
C GLU A 677 -2.15 -4.30 2.47
N ARG A 678 -2.42 -3.58 3.58
CA ARG A 678 -3.35 -4.06 4.63
C ARG A 678 -4.79 -3.93 4.15
N GLY A 679 -5.59 -4.99 4.32
CA GLY A 679 -7.02 -5.01 3.98
C GLY A 679 -7.93 -4.04 4.76
N GLY A 680 -7.43 -3.36 5.80
CA GLY A 680 -8.20 -2.45 6.66
C GLY A 680 -8.09 -0.96 6.34
N ARG A 681 -7.59 -0.55 5.18
CA ARG A 681 -7.54 0.88 4.81
C ARG A 681 -8.92 1.41 4.48
N LEU A 682 -9.29 2.58 5.04
CA LEU A 682 -10.54 3.31 4.73
C LEU A 682 -10.75 3.54 3.21
N ARG A 683 -9.69 3.58 2.41
CA ARG A 683 -9.75 3.62 0.94
C ARG A 683 -10.11 2.27 0.32
N ALA A 684 -9.61 1.15 0.85
CA ALA A 684 -9.94 -0.19 0.37
C ALA A 684 -11.38 -0.58 0.71
N MET A 685 -11.94 -0.05 1.80
CA MET A 685 -13.34 -0.29 2.21
C MET A 685 -14.39 0.41 1.33
N ASN A 686 -14.01 1.31 0.43
CA ASN A 686 -14.93 2.12 -0.37
C ASN A 686 -14.62 2.15 -1.88
N SER A 687 -13.61 1.43 -2.36
CA SER A 687 -13.28 1.32 -3.78
C SER A 687 -12.60 -0.02 -4.05
N ALA A 688 -12.76 -0.56 -5.26
CA ALA A 688 -11.96 -1.68 -5.78
C ALA A 688 -10.50 -1.23 -6.03
N ALA A 689 -9.80 -0.82 -4.97
CA ALA A 689 -8.38 -0.57 -5.05
C ALA A 689 -7.65 -1.92 -5.09
N LEU A 690 -6.72 -2.10 -6.02
CA LEU A 690 -5.83 -3.25 -6.03
C LEU A 690 -5.15 -3.40 -4.66
N ALA A 691 -5.36 -4.52 -4.01
CA ALA A 691 -4.66 -4.87 -2.76
C ALA A 691 -3.25 -5.36 -3.06
N SER A 692 -3.01 -5.83 -4.27
CA SER A 692 -1.77 -6.40 -4.77
C SER A 692 -0.99 -5.42 -5.65
N SER A 693 0.34 -5.60 -5.67
CA SER A 693 1.21 -5.08 -6.73
C SER A 693 1.56 -6.24 -7.65
N VAL A 694 1.50 -5.99 -8.97
CA VAL A 694 1.81 -7.01 -9.97
C VAL A 694 3.31 -6.95 -10.31
N HIS A 695 3.97 -8.09 -10.25
CA HIS A 695 5.35 -8.27 -10.64
C HIS A 695 5.37 -8.82 -12.06
N LEU A 696 5.68 -7.97 -13.05
CA LEU A 696 5.83 -8.35 -14.45
C LEU A 696 7.21 -8.96 -14.67
N VAL A 697 7.25 -10.20 -15.11
CA VAL A 697 8.49 -10.92 -15.40
C VAL A 697 8.79 -10.79 -16.88
N CYS A 698 10.01 -10.42 -17.21
CA CYS A 698 10.41 -10.05 -18.56
C CYS A 698 11.75 -10.67 -18.97
N ARG A 699 11.92 -10.85 -20.28
CA ARG A 699 13.18 -11.22 -20.93
C ARG A 699 13.58 -10.20 -21.98
N PRO A 700 14.86 -9.92 -22.20
CA PRO A 700 15.30 -9.14 -23.35
C PRO A 700 14.83 -9.79 -24.68
N ARG A 701 14.26 -8.97 -25.59
CA ARG A 701 13.89 -9.43 -26.95
C ARG A 701 15.11 -9.38 -27.85
N GLU A 702 16.15 -10.11 -27.48
CA GLU A 702 17.43 -10.13 -28.15
C GLU A 702 17.78 -11.52 -28.66
N ASN A 703 18.71 -11.55 -29.63
CA ASN A 703 19.39 -12.77 -30.05
C ASN A 703 20.60 -13.02 -29.10
N GLU A 704 21.32 -14.12 -29.33
CA GLU A 704 22.51 -14.46 -28.52
C GLU A 704 23.66 -13.45 -28.64
N SER A 705 23.66 -12.60 -29.67
CA SER A 705 24.61 -11.53 -29.86
C SER A 705 24.20 -10.19 -29.23
N GLY A 706 23.08 -10.14 -28.50
CA GLY A 706 22.57 -8.92 -27.85
C GLY A 706 21.83 -7.95 -28.81
N GLU A 707 21.56 -8.36 -30.03
CA GLU A 707 20.82 -7.53 -30.99
C GLU A 707 19.32 -7.73 -30.85
N LEU A 708 18.56 -6.63 -30.91
CA LEU A 708 17.07 -6.69 -30.87
C LEU A 708 16.52 -7.50 -32.05
N ARG A 709 15.65 -8.46 -31.77
CA ARG A 709 14.93 -9.19 -32.80
C ARG A 709 13.82 -8.31 -33.37
N ASP A 710 13.78 -8.23 -34.70
CA ASP A 710 12.76 -7.50 -35.46
C ASP A 710 11.89 -8.52 -36.24
N GLU A 711 10.94 -9.11 -35.51
CA GLU A 711 10.01 -10.10 -36.03
C GLU A 711 8.60 -9.52 -36.05
N THR A 712 7.91 -9.63 -37.19
CA THR A 712 6.51 -9.23 -37.36
C THR A 712 5.59 -10.44 -37.13
N GLY A 713 4.60 -10.29 -36.22
CA GLY A 713 3.59 -11.31 -35.95
C GLY A 713 2.30 -11.09 -36.72
N GLU A 714 1.61 -12.17 -37.06
CA GLU A 714 0.29 -12.10 -37.65
C GLU A 714 -0.82 -12.02 -36.58
N TRP A 715 -1.71 -11.05 -36.70
CA TRP A 715 -2.83 -10.84 -35.78
C TRP A 715 -3.68 -12.08 -35.54
N ARG A 716 -3.94 -12.85 -36.61
CA ARG A 716 -4.72 -14.09 -36.55
C ARG A 716 -4.06 -15.12 -35.61
N ASP A 717 -2.75 -15.27 -35.68
CA ASP A 717 -2.02 -16.26 -34.89
C ASP A 717 -2.01 -15.85 -33.42
N VAL A 718 -1.76 -14.58 -33.15
CA VAL A 718 -1.84 -13.98 -31.79
C VAL A 718 -3.21 -14.24 -31.17
N LEU A 719 -4.31 -13.98 -31.90
CA LEU A 719 -5.67 -14.22 -31.41
C LEU A 719 -5.98 -15.71 -31.22
N SER A 720 -5.38 -16.62 -31.99
CA SER A 720 -5.63 -18.05 -31.85
C SER A 720 -4.94 -18.70 -30.64
N GLU A 721 -3.80 -18.11 -30.21
CA GLU A 721 -3.02 -18.57 -29.06
C GLU A 721 -3.59 -18.06 -27.72
N LEU A 722 -4.16 -16.86 -27.69
CA LEU A 722 -4.63 -16.17 -26.50
C LEU A 722 -5.61 -16.97 -25.61
N PRO A 723 -6.70 -17.58 -26.11
CA PRO A 723 -7.63 -18.34 -25.30
C PRO A 723 -6.98 -19.56 -24.64
N LYS A 724 -6.07 -20.26 -25.35
CA LYS A 724 -5.35 -21.42 -24.83
C LYS A 724 -4.48 -21.04 -23.64
N ARG A 725 -3.77 -19.92 -23.79
CA ARG A 725 -2.87 -19.43 -22.76
C ARG A 725 -3.61 -18.97 -21.50
N ILE A 726 -4.74 -18.29 -21.66
CA ILE A 726 -5.59 -17.87 -20.54
C ILE A 726 -6.19 -19.09 -19.83
N HIS A 727 -6.67 -20.09 -20.60
CA HIS A 727 -7.23 -21.33 -20.04
C HIS A 727 -6.20 -22.12 -19.22
N GLU A 728 -4.93 -22.12 -19.57
CA GLU A 728 -3.85 -22.77 -18.81
C GLU A 728 -3.55 -22.05 -17.49
N TRP A 729 -3.60 -20.70 -17.48
CA TRP A 729 -3.16 -19.89 -16.34
C TRP A 729 -4.25 -19.63 -15.31
N MET A 730 -5.49 -19.39 -15.71
CA MET A 730 -6.59 -19.05 -14.79
C MET A 730 -6.79 -20.09 -13.68
N PRO A 731 -6.79 -21.42 -13.92
CA PRO A 731 -6.93 -22.41 -12.86
C PRO A 731 -5.76 -22.39 -11.85
N ARG A 732 -4.54 -22.13 -12.31
CA ARG A 732 -3.35 -22.03 -11.45
C ARG A 732 -3.46 -20.83 -10.50
N LEU A 733 -3.81 -19.68 -11.05
CA LEU A 733 -4.05 -18.47 -10.25
C LEU A 733 -5.16 -18.67 -9.22
N ALA A 734 -6.25 -19.33 -9.61
CA ALA A 734 -7.35 -19.64 -8.68
C ALA A 734 -6.93 -20.60 -7.57
N ALA A 735 -6.06 -21.59 -7.84
CA ALA A 735 -5.51 -22.50 -6.84
C ALA A 735 -4.64 -21.77 -5.81
N GLU A 736 -3.92 -20.71 -6.22
CA GLU A 736 -3.16 -19.80 -5.34
C GLU A 736 -4.05 -18.74 -4.64
N GLY A 737 -5.36 -18.82 -4.79
CA GLY A 737 -6.32 -17.88 -4.19
C GLY A 737 -6.38 -16.52 -4.87
N VAL A 738 -5.79 -16.36 -6.06
CA VAL A 738 -5.87 -15.15 -6.88
C VAL A 738 -7.17 -15.18 -7.67
N VAL A 739 -8.15 -14.41 -7.24
CA VAL A 739 -9.48 -14.33 -7.84
C VAL A 739 -9.90 -12.87 -8.03
N GLY A 740 -10.99 -12.64 -8.77
CA GLY A 740 -11.53 -11.31 -8.94
C GLY A 740 -10.65 -10.39 -9.81
N ALA A 741 -10.54 -9.13 -9.42
CA ALA A 741 -9.76 -8.14 -10.16
C ALA A 741 -8.28 -8.51 -10.27
N ASP A 742 -7.69 -9.07 -9.23
CA ASP A 742 -6.28 -9.47 -9.22
C ASP A 742 -5.99 -10.59 -10.23
N ALA A 743 -6.93 -11.54 -10.45
CA ALA A 743 -6.79 -12.58 -11.48
C ALA A 743 -6.78 -12.00 -12.89
N ILE A 744 -7.57 -10.96 -13.14
CA ILE A 744 -7.60 -10.26 -14.42
C ILE A 744 -6.22 -9.67 -14.74
N PHE A 745 -5.61 -8.96 -13.78
CA PHE A 745 -4.28 -8.37 -13.96
C PHE A 745 -3.16 -9.42 -13.99
N ALA A 746 -3.31 -10.53 -13.26
CA ALA A 746 -2.37 -11.64 -13.31
C ALA A 746 -2.36 -12.37 -14.66
N CYS A 747 -3.46 -12.36 -15.38
CA CYS A 747 -3.53 -12.91 -16.74
C CYS A 747 -2.88 -12.03 -17.82
N LEU A 748 -2.55 -10.76 -17.50
CA LEU A 748 -1.85 -9.89 -18.46
C LEU A 748 -0.49 -10.44 -18.87
N GLY A 749 0.30 -10.99 -17.92
CA GLY A 749 1.63 -11.53 -18.24
C GLY A 749 1.58 -12.61 -19.31
N PRO A 750 0.87 -13.73 -19.08
CA PRO A 750 0.72 -14.79 -20.08
C PRO A 750 0.13 -14.33 -21.41
N ALA A 751 -0.80 -13.38 -21.38
CA ALA A 751 -1.37 -12.80 -22.59
C ALA A 751 -0.32 -11.94 -23.33
N LEU A 752 0.39 -11.08 -22.61
CA LEU A 752 1.39 -10.20 -23.20
C LEU A 752 2.61 -10.95 -23.73
N GLU A 753 2.92 -12.13 -23.21
CA GLU A 753 3.97 -13.01 -23.75
C GLU A 753 3.78 -13.22 -25.25
N ILE A 754 2.53 -13.46 -25.68
CA ILE A 754 2.21 -13.72 -27.08
C ILE A 754 2.47 -12.49 -27.96
N PHE A 755 2.04 -11.31 -27.49
CA PHE A 755 2.12 -10.06 -28.24
C PHE A 755 3.56 -9.48 -28.23
N SER A 756 4.24 -9.50 -27.10
CA SER A 756 5.55 -8.86 -26.89
C SER A 756 6.73 -9.65 -27.51
N ARG A 757 6.50 -10.88 -27.96
CA ARG A 757 7.51 -11.66 -28.75
C ARG A 757 7.90 -10.94 -30.02
N TYR A 758 6.97 -10.18 -30.58
CA TYR A 758 7.12 -9.49 -31.86
C TYR A 758 7.48 -8.02 -31.65
N SER A 759 8.28 -7.47 -32.56
CA SER A 759 8.51 -6.03 -32.64
C SER A 759 7.25 -5.28 -33.08
N ARG A 760 6.42 -5.95 -33.89
CA ARG A 760 5.17 -5.43 -34.45
C ARG A 760 4.20 -6.58 -34.76
N VAL A 761 2.93 -6.36 -34.48
CA VAL A 761 1.85 -7.28 -34.89
C VAL A 761 1.01 -6.60 -35.97
N GLU A 762 0.72 -7.30 -37.06
CA GLU A 762 -0.01 -6.75 -38.20
C GLU A 762 -1.28 -7.53 -38.51
N LYS A 763 -2.32 -6.81 -38.94
CA LYS A 763 -3.51 -7.39 -39.57
C LYS A 763 -3.20 -7.86 -40.98
N ALA A 764 -4.06 -8.69 -41.56
CA ALA A 764 -3.95 -9.13 -42.97
C ALA A 764 -3.93 -7.94 -43.96
N SER A 765 -4.35 -6.75 -43.55
CA SER A 765 -4.26 -5.51 -44.35
C SER A 765 -2.88 -4.86 -44.33
N GLY A 766 -1.93 -5.32 -43.51
CA GLY A 766 -0.65 -4.67 -43.26
C GLY A 766 -0.72 -3.52 -42.20
N GLU A 767 -1.88 -3.30 -41.59
CA GLU A 767 -2.08 -2.32 -40.54
C GLU A 767 -1.51 -2.85 -39.20
N ALA A 768 -0.71 -2.04 -38.49
CA ALA A 768 -0.20 -2.39 -37.20
C ALA A 768 -1.33 -2.42 -36.13
N VAL A 769 -1.33 -3.44 -35.31
CA VAL A 769 -2.28 -3.58 -34.19
C VAL A 769 -1.73 -2.84 -32.97
N PRO A 770 -2.40 -1.78 -32.48
CA PRO A 770 -1.97 -1.09 -31.25
C PRO A 770 -2.20 -2.00 -30.04
N LEU A 771 -1.35 -1.86 -29.02
CA LEU A 771 -1.47 -2.62 -27.74
C LEU A 771 -2.86 -2.53 -27.14
N ARG A 772 -3.50 -1.37 -27.20
CA ARG A 772 -4.86 -1.16 -26.71
C ARG A 772 -5.88 -2.12 -27.30
N GLU A 773 -5.85 -2.31 -28.63
CA GLU A 773 -6.75 -3.24 -29.33
C GLU A 773 -6.52 -4.69 -28.86
N TYR A 774 -5.25 -5.06 -28.64
CA TYR A 774 -4.93 -6.36 -28.09
C TYR A 774 -5.44 -6.55 -26.66
N LEU A 775 -5.24 -5.57 -25.78
CA LEU A 775 -5.71 -5.62 -24.40
C LEU A 775 -7.25 -5.75 -24.32
N GLU A 776 -8.00 -5.16 -25.24
CA GLU A 776 -9.46 -5.35 -25.31
C GLU A 776 -9.83 -6.82 -25.57
N GLN A 777 -9.07 -7.52 -26.42
CA GLN A 777 -9.25 -8.96 -26.65
C GLN A 777 -8.86 -9.80 -25.44
N VAL A 778 -7.78 -9.42 -24.73
CA VAL A 778 -7.36 -10.08 -23.49
C VAL A 778 -8.48 -10.00 -22.44
N TRP A 779 -9.05 -8.81 -22.22
CA TRP A 779 -10.16 -8.62 -21.27
C TRP A 779 -11.38 -9.46 -21.61
N SER A 780 -11.74 -9.54 -22.90
CA SER A 780 -12.86 -10.36 -23.38
C SER A 780 -12.61 -11.85 -23.12
N THR A 781 -11.40 -12.34 -23.41
CA THR A 781 -11.02 -13.74 -23.22
C THR A 781 -10.99 -14.12 -21.74
N VAL A 782 -10.38 -13.28 -20.88
CA VAL A 782 -10.33 -13.50 -19.42
C VAL A 782 -11.75 -13.51 -18.83
N SER A 783 -12.62 -12.59 -19.26
CA SER A 783 -14.01 -12.55 -18.78
C SER A 783 -14.78 -13.81 -19.18
N THR A 784 -14.56 -14.33 -20.38
CA THR A 784 -15.18 -15.57 -20.86
C THR A 784 -14.72 -16.77 -20.03
N GLU A 785 -13.41 -16.88 -19.77
CA GLU A 785 -12.84 -17.96 -18.97
C GLU A 785 -13.32 -17.89 -17.51
N ALA A 786 -13.33 -16.68 -16.90
CA ALA A 786 -13.85 -16.49 -15.56
C ALA A 786 -15.31 -16.93 -15.43
N LEU A 787 -16.16 -16.59 -16.41
CA LEU A 787 -17.54 -17.05 -16.42
C LEU A 787 -17.64 -18.57 -16.52
N SER A 788 -16.79 -19.24 -17.31
CA SER A 788 -16.78 -20.69 -17.41
C SER A 788 -16.45 -21.35 -16.06
N MET A 789 -15.50 -20.77 -15.31
CA MET A 789 -15.13 -21.21 -13.97
C MET A 789 -16.25 -20.98 -12.95
N ILE A 790 -16.96 -19.83 -13.01
CA ILE A 790 -18.07 -19.48 -12.11
C ILE A 790 -19.24 -20.43 -12.29
N PHE A 791 -19.60 -20.75 -13.54
CA PHE A 791 -20.80 -21.50 -13.84
C PHE A 791 -20.62 -23.02 -13.97
N LYS A 792 -19.40 -23.56 -13.82
CA LYS A 792 -19.05 -24.99 -13.82
C LYS A 792 -20.00 -25.85 -14.68
N ASP A 793 -19.62 -26.21 -15.87
CA ASP A 793 -20.38 -27.05 -16.80
C ASP A 793 -21.74 -26.47 -17.30
N ALA A 794 -22.02 -25.20 -17.03
CA ALA A 794 -23.18 -24.51 -17.60
C ALA A 794 -22.76 -23.72 -18.82
N ASP A 795 -23.55 -23.77 -19.88
CA ASP A 795 -23.39 -22.84 -21.00
C ASP A 795 -23.65 -21.40 -20.50
N ALA A 796 -22.58 -20.68 -20.13
CA ALA A 796 -22.68 -19.28 -19.71
C ALA A 796 -23.30 -18.38 -20.80
N ALA A 797 -23.23 -18.82 -22.08
CA ALA A 797 -23.86 -18.15 -23.21
C ALA A 797 -25.41 -18.23 -23.16
N GLY A 798 -25.95 -19.18 -22.40
CA GLY A 798 -27.42 -19.30 -22.21
C GLY A 798 -28.00 -18.36 -21.15
N LEU A 799 -27.16 -17.57 -20.44
CA LEU A 799 -27.61 -16.55 -19.46
C LEU A 799 -27.63 -15.17 -20.10
N GLU A 800 -28.61 -14.36 -19.72
CA GLU A 800 -28.77 -12.98 -20.18
C GLU A 800 -27.60 -12.09 -19.74
N PRO A 801 -27.35 -10.97 -20.44
CA PRO A 801 -26.22 -10.07 -20.18
C PRO A 801 -26.15 -9.53 -18.72
N ASP A 802 -27.31 -9.23 -18.13
CA ASP A 802 -27.44 -8.75 -16.76
C ASP A 802 -26.99 -9.79 -15.71
N ALA A 803 -27.30 -11.07 -15.93
CA ALA A 803 -26.88 -12.17 -15.08
C ALA A 803 -25.37 -12.39 -15.15
N ARG A 804 -24.79 -12.33 -16.37
CA ARG A 804 -23.34 -12.43 -16.58
C ARG A 804 -22.60 -11.27 -15.96
N LEU A 805 -23.09 -10.04 -16.16
CA LEU A 805 -22.49 -8.84 -15.58
C LEU A 805 -22.53 -8.87 -14.05
N THR A 806 -23.69 -9.26 -13.47
CA THR A 806 -23.83 -9.37 -11.99
C THR A 806 -22.88 -10.41 -11.42
N ALA A 807 -22.79 -11.60 -12.03
CA ALA A 807 -21.91 -12.67 -11.58
C ALA A 807 -20.43 -12.26 -11.66
N MET A 808 -20.00 -11.66 -12.76
CA MET A 808 -18.64 -11.18 -12.96
C MET A 808 -18.30 -10.04 -12.00
N TRP A 809 -19.25 -9.13 -11.76
CA TRP A 809 -19.08 -8.04 -10.80
C TRP A 809 -18.83 -8.55 -9.37
N LEU A 810 -19.68 -9.47 -8.92
CA LEU A 810 -19.53 -10.08 -7.59
C LEU A 810 -18.26 -10.91 -7.49
N TRP A 811 -17.87 -11.63 -8.54
CA TRP A 811 -16.62 -12.37 -8.59
C TRP A 811 -15.40 -11.43 -8.50
N THR A 812 -15.45 -10.29 -9.18
CA THR A 812 -14.40 -9.26 -9.11
C THR A 812 -14.22 -8.70 -7.70
N LEU A 813 -15.31 -8.59 -6.94
CA LEU A 813 -15.29 -8.12 -5.55
C LEU A 813 -14.95 -9.23 -4.54
N GLY A 814 -15.23 -10.51 -4.86
CA GLY A 814 -15.06 -11.64 -3.95
C GLY A 814 -13.61 -11.94 -3.57
N GLY A 815 -12.64 -11.58 -4.41
CA GLY A 815 -11.20 -11.68 -4.09
C GLY A 815 -10.74 -10.76 -2.96
N MET A 816 -11.54 -9.75 -2.59
CA MET A 816 -11.20 -8.79 -1.53
C MET A 816 -11.54 -9.27 -0.11
N GLU A 817 -12.43 -10.25 0.04
CA GLU A 817 -12.94 -10.70 1.37
C GLU A 817 -12.24 -11.96 1.91
N THR A 818 -11.62 -12.79 1.08
CA THR A 818 -11.00 -14.05 1.52
C THR A 818 -9.69 -13.85 2.29
N ASN A 819 -9.10 -12.67 2.28
CA ASN A 819 -7.81 -12.36 2.91
C ASN A 819 -7.89 -11.65 4.28
N GLY A 820 -9.09 -11.54 4.89
CA GLY A 820 -9.32 -10.75 6.11
C GLY A 820 -9.65 -11.53 7.39
N SER A 821 -9.60 -12.87 7.44
CA SER A 821 -10.22 -13.64 8.53
C SER A 821 -9.35 -14.04 9.72
N ASP A 822 -8.19 -13.39 9.94
CA ASP A 822 -7.39 -13.65 11.16
C ASP A 822 -6.95 -12.36 11.88
N SER A 823 -7.90 -11.64 12.45
CA SER A 823 -7.63 -10.78 13.61
C SER A 823 -8.93 -10.54 14.39
N LYS A 824 -9.06 -11.21 15.53
CA LYS A 824 -9.98 -10.83 16.59
C LYS A 824 -9.54 -9.47 17.13
N SER A 825 -9.98 -8.38 16.53
CA SER A 825 -10.03 -7.07 17.17
C SER A 825 -11.49 -6.71 17.39
N SER A 826 -11.90 -6.80 18.65
CA SER A 826 -13.14 -6.26 19.17
C SER A 826 -13.16 -4.76 18.92
N ASP A 827 -13.95 -4.27 17.95
CA ASP A 827 -14.58 -2.98 18.11
C ASP A 827 -15.74 -2.75 17.12
N SER A 828 -16.67 -2.00 17.57
CA SER A 828 -18.05 -1.77 17.19
C SER A 828 -18.31 -1.08 15.85
N ASP A 829 -17.38 -1.05 14.92
CA ASP A 829 -17.53 -0.36 13.62
C ASP A 829 -17.85 -1.29 12.42
N GLU A 830 -17.90 -2.62 12.63
CA GLU A 830 -18.18 -3.61 11.56
C GLU A 830 -19.60 -3.57 10.97
N LYS A 831 -20.51 -2.82 11.59
CA LYS A 831 -21.92 -2.75 11.12
C LYS A 831 -22.20 -1.74 10.00
N VAL A 832 -21.18 -1.03 9.49
CA VAL A 832 -21.38 0.04 8.49
C VAL A 832 -21.19 -0.43 7.04
N VAL A 833 -20.57 -1.59 6.80
CA VAL A 833 -20.19 -2.06 5.46
C VAL A 833 -21.36 -2.57 4.64
N ALA A 834 -22.35 -3.16 5.25
CA ALA A 834 -23.52 -3.76 4.56
C ALA A 834 -24.52 -2.76 3.92
N SER A 835 -24.36 -1.46 4.11
CA SER A 835 -25.36 -0.46 3.70
C SER A 835 -24.98 0.39 2.46
N LYS A 836 -23.83 0.16 1.78
CA LYS A 836 -23.36 1.04 0.70
C LYS A 836 -23.34 0.43 -0.71
N GLY A 837 -23.72 -0.84 -0.89
CA GLY A 837 -23.74 -1.50 -2.20
C GLY A 837 -22.33 -1.86 -2.72
N TYR A 838 -22.30 -2.64 -3.78
CA TYR A 838 -21.10 -3.20 -4.40
C TYR A 838 -20.49 -2.21 -5.42
N THR A 839 -19.45 -1.45 -5.06
CA THR A 839 -18.91 -0.35 -5.87
C THR A 839 -17.57 -0.71 -6.51
N LEU A 840 -17.43 -0.45 -7.81
CA LEU A 840 -16.20 -0.49 -8.60
C LEU A 840 -15.86 0.93 -9.11
N GLU A 841 -14.61 1.15 -9.48
CA GLU A 841 -14.23 2.32 -10.30
C GLU A 841 -14.89 2.19 -11.68
N TYR A 842 -15.34 3.31 -12.25
CA TYR A 842 -16.09 3.32 -13.50
C TYR A 842 -15.35 2.61 -14.65
N ASP A 843 -14.04 2.83 -14.77
CA ASP A 843 -13.22 2.24 -15.82
C ASP A 843 -13.13 0.70 -15.70
N ALA A 844 -12.98 0.17 -14.49
CA ALA A 844 -12.99 -1.26 -14.23
C ALA A 844 -14.36 -1.88 -14.55
N ALA A 845 -15.44 -1.24 -14.12
CA ALA A 845 -16.80 -1.69 -14.40
C ALA A 845 -17.11 -1.67 -15.91
N ARG A 846 -16.69 -0.63 -16.63
CA ARG A 846 -16.87 -0.50 -18.08
C ARG A 846 -16.16 -1.60 -18.83
N LYS A 847 -14.94 -1.99 -18.42
CA LYS A 847 -14.19 -3.08 -19.10
C LYS A 847 -14.79 -4.45 -18.84
N ILE A 848 -15.26 -4.71 -17.62
CA ILE A 848 -16.03 -5.93 -17.35
C ILE A 848 -17.25 -5.99 -18.28
N ALA A 849 -18.00 -4.91 -18.41
CA ALA A 849 -19.16 -4.85 -19.26
C ALA A 849 -18.79 -5.04 -20.75
N GLN A 850 -17.76 -4.35 -21.23
CA GLN A 850 -17.25 -4.51 -22.62
C GLN A 850 -16.77 -5.93 -22.91
N GLY A 851 -16.00 -6.54 -21.98
CA GLY A 851 -15.55 -7.93 -22.12
C GLY A 851 -16.69 -8.95 -22.20
N LEU A 852 -17.87 -8.59 -21.69
CA LEU A 852 -19.09 -9.40 -21.77
C LEU A 852 -20.02 -9.00 -22.94
N GLY A 853 -19.64 -8.02 -23.73
CA GLY A 853 -20.49 -7.46 -24.80
C GLY A 853 -21.70 -6.68 -24.27
N VAL A 854 -21.59 -6.08 -23.07
CA VAL A 854 -22.64 -5.33 -22.40
C VAL A 854 -22.30 -3.84 -22.37
N HIS A 855 -23.28 -2.99 -22.66
CA HIS A 855 -23.12 -1.54 -22.50
C HIS A 855 -23.48 -1.12 -21.07
N LEU A 856 -22.49 -0.66 -20.31
CA LEU A 856 -22.66 -0.32 -18.90
C LEU A 856 -23.70 0.80 -18.70
N GLU A 857 -23.71 1.77 -19.59
CA GLU A 857 -24.62 2.93 -19.59
C GLU A 857 -26.09 2.55 -19.86
N GLN A 858 -26.34 1.34 -20.36
CA GLN A 858 -27.68 0.80 -20.63
C GLN A 858 -28.12 -0.19 -19.55
N SER A 859 -27.31 -0.38 -18.51
CA SER A 859 -27.54 -1.36 -17.45
C SER A 859 -28.06 -0.71 -16.15
N ASP A 860 -28.85 0.35 -16.26
CA ASP A 860 -29.38 1.16 -15.15
C ASP A 860 -30.30 0.38 -14.19
N SER A 861 -30.88 -0.74 -14.64
CA SER A 861 -31.64 -1.66 -13.80
C SER A 861 -30.81 -2.44 -12.77
N ILE A 862 -29.50 -2.55 -12.98
CA ILE A 862 -28.57 -3.28 -12.11
C ILE A 862 -27.39 -2.45 -11.64
N VAL A 863 -27.03 -1.36 -12.34
CA VAL A 863 -25.86 -0.53 -12.03
C VAL A 863 -26.24 0.94 -11.93
N GLU A 864 -25.74 1.61 -10.92
CA GLU A 864 -25.80 3.07 -10.74
C GLU A 864 -24.43 3.71 -11.05
N LEU A 865 -24.43 4.70 -11.94
CA LEU A 865 -23.22 5.44 -12.30
C LEU A 865 -23.16 6.79 -11.55
N SER A 866 -22.03 7.10 -10.92
CA SER A 866 -21.84 8.33 -10.14
C SER A 866 -20.40 8.83 -10.24
N GLY A 867 -20.16 9.76 -11.19
CA GLY A 867 -18.81 10.31 -11.43
C GLY A 867 -17.84 9.24 -11.90
N ASP A 868 -16.76 9.03 -11.16
CA ASP A 868 -15.71 8.05 -11.41
C ASP A 868 -16.04 6.63 -10.87
N LYS A 869 -17.28 6.40 -10.42
CA LYS A 869 -17.70 5.14 -9.78
C LYS A 869 -18.93 4.55 -10.42
N ALA A 870 -18.97 3.22 -10.45
CA ALA A 870 -20.11 2.42 -10.81
C ALA A 870 -20.49 1.49 -9.64
N ARG A 871 -21.76 1.41 -9.29
CA ARG A 871 -22.26 0.62 -8.17
C ARG A 871 -23.29 -0.40 -8.65
N LEU A 872 -23.03 -1.68 -8.41
CA LEU A 872 -24.05 -2.72 -8.58
C LEU A 872 -25.13 -2.52 -7.50
N LEU A 873 -26.36 -2.43 -7.92
CA LEU A 873 -27.49 -2.19 -7.02
C LEU A 873 -27.74 -3.40 -6.11
N PRO A 874 -27.83 -3.22 -4.79
CA PRO A 874 -28.34 -4.26 -3.89
C PRO A 874 -29.71 -4.74 -4.34
N VAL A 875 -30.01 -6.01 -4.09
CA VAL A 875 -31.28 -6.61 -4.50
C VAL A 875 -32.49 -5.84 -3.95
N SER A 876 -32.39 -5.33 -2.73
CA SER A 876 -33.40 -4.49 -2.09
C SER A 876 -33.68 -3.17 -2.83
N GLU A 877 -32.71 -2.57 -3.48
CA GLU A 877 -32.86 -1.33 -4.24
C GLU A 877 -33.47 -1.55 -5.63
N ARG A 878 -33.47 -2.79 -6.12
CA ARG A 878 -34.09 -3.19 -7.40
C ARG A 878 -35.59 -3.46 -7.28
N THR A 879 -36.21 -3.34 -6.12
CA THR A 879 -37.62 -3.69 -5.85
C THR A 879 -38.58 -2.99 -6.83
N ARG A 880 -38.32 -1.70 -7.14
CA ARG A 880 -39.13 -0.93 -8.08
C ARG A 880 -39.07 -1.47 -9.51
N HIS A 881 -37.93 -1.90 -9.96
CA HIS A 881 -37.75 -2.57 -11.24
C HIS A 881 -38.42 -3.93 -11.30
N LEU A 882 -38.29 -4.71 -10.21
CA LEU A 882 -38.74 -6.09 -10.15
C LEU A 882 -40.27 -6.25 -9.96
N PHE A 883 -40.97 -5.28 -9.32
CA PHE A 883 -42.35 -5.37 -8.95
C PHE A 883 -43.21 -4.18 -9.44
N GLY A 884 -42.70 -3.24 -10.24
CA GLY A 884 -43.41 -2.14 -10.89
C GLY A 884 -43.35 -0.79 -10.18
N LYS A 885 -43.85 0.28 -10.87
CA LYS A 885 -43.68 1.69 -10.46
C LYS A 885 -44.51 2.12 -9.26
N ASP A 886 -45.58 1.43 -8.92
CA ASP A 886 -46.53 1.83 -7.87
C ASP A 886 -46.05 1.52 -6.46
N ALA A 887 -44.97 0.78 -6.32
CA ALA A 887 -44.34 0.40 -5.04
C ALA A 887 -43.58 1.53 -4.30
N ALA A 888 -43.62 2.79 -4.78
CA ALA A 888 -42.66 3.79 -4.32
C ALA A 888 -43.18 5.21 -4.10
N THR A 889 -44.39 5.39 -3.53
CA THR A 889 -44.80 6.70 -3.05
C THR A 889 -45.27 6.62 -1.60
N THR A 890 -44.34 6.78 -0.68
CA THR A 890 -44.50 7.52 0.60
C THR A 890 -43.22 7.46 1.40
N THR A 891 -42.33 8.45 1.23
CA THR A 891 -41.34 8.77 2.25
C THR A 891 -41.62 10.17 2.79
N PRO A 892 -42.01 10.33 4.07
CA PRO A 892 -41.96 11.63 4.72
C PRO A 892 -40.52 12.03 4.98
N ARG A 893 -40.13 13.22 4.51
CA ARG A 893 -38.91 13.89 4.94
C ARG A 893 -38.93 14.11 6.44
N GLY A 894 -38.04 13.47 7.19
CA GLY A 894 -37.82 13.86 8.58
C GLY A 894 -37.17 12.78 9.46
N LYS A 895 -35.90 13.05 9.82
CA LYS A 895 -35.13 12.52 10.95
C LYS A 895 -34.54 11.11 10.83
N LYS A 896 -33.20 11.09 10.76
CA LYS A 896 -32.34 9.90 10.88
C LYS A 896 -32.79 8.96 12.00
N LYS A 897 -33.22 7.76 11.64
CA LYS A 897 -33.31 6.60 12.51
C LYS A 897 -32.45 5.46 11.95
N LYS A 898 -31.85 4.69 12.85
CA LYS A 898 -30.83 3.65 12.65
C LYS A 898 -31.28 2.56 11.66
N ALA A 899 -30.32 1.83 11.09
CA ALA A 899 -30.43 0.80 10.05
C ALA A 899 -31.57 -0.25 10.21
N LYS A 900 -32.10 -0.45 11.41
CA LYS A 900 -33.31 -1.28 11.64
C LYS A 900 -34.60 -0.70 11.02
N ALA A 901 -34.66 0.62 10.79
CA ALA A 901 -35.83 1.26 10.23
C ALA A 901 -35.95 1.07 8.70
N LYS A 902 -34.86 0.90 7.97
CA LYS A 902 -34.89 0.67 6.51
C LYS A 902 -35.43 -0.70 6.14
N GLN A 903 -35.19 -1.71 6.97
CA GLN A 903 -35.68 -3.08 6.74
C GLN A 903 -37.17 -3.18 7.03
N LEU A 904 -37.68 -2.43 8.03
CA LEU A 904 -39.12 -2.34 8.31
C LEU A 904 -39.88 -1.60 7.21
N ASP A 905 -39.27 -0.55 6.60
CA ASP A 905 -39.94 0.19 5.51
C ASP A 905 -40.06 -0.64 4.23
N LEU A 906 -39.07 -1.53 3.94
CA LEU A 906 -39.15 -2.45 2.80
C LEU A 906 -40.32 -3.45 2.97
N PHE A 907 -40.49 -4.00 4.17
CA PHE A 907 -41.58 -4.92 4.46
C PHE A 907 -42.96 -4.23 4.45
N LYS A 908 -43.06 -2.99 4.92
CA LYS A 908 -44.28 -2.19 4.81
C LYS A 908 -44.65 -1.92 3.36
N THR A 909 -43.66 -1.57 2.51
CA THR A 909 -43.93 -1.31 1.09
C THR A 909 -44.43 -2.56 0.37
N LEU A 910 -43.94 -3.75 0.73
CA LEU A 910 -44.42 -5.02 0.17
C LEU A 910 -45.83 -5.38 0.70
N ASP A 911 -46.11 -5.10 1.98
CA ASP A 911 -47.43 -5.29 2.59
C ASP A 911 -48.47 -4.32 1.98
N GLU A 912 -48.08 -3.09 1.65
CA GLU A 912 -48.91 -2.12 0.96
C GLU A 912 -49.22 -2.56 -0.50
N ILE A 913 -48.26 -3.13 -1.21
CA ILE A 913 -48.45 -3.67 -2.55
C ILE A 913 -49.41 -4.85 -2.56
N GLU A 914 -49.36 -5.76 -1.57
CA GLU A 914 -50.32 -6.86 -1.48
C GLU A 914 -51.71 -6.38 -1.00
N ALA A 915 -51.79 -5.43 -0.08
CA ALA A 915 -53.06 -4.86 0.35
C ALA A 915 -53.76 -4.14 -0.81
N GLU A 916 -53.02 -3.38 -1.64
CA GLU A 916 -53.57 -2.76 -2.85
C GLU A 916 -53.91 -3.79 -3.94
N ALA A 917 -53.16 -4.88 -4.05
CA ALA A 917 -53.45 -5.98 -4.95
C ALA A 917 -54.70 -6.79 -4.49
N GLU A 918 -54.98 -6.86 -3.18
CA GLU A 918 -56.19 -7.47 -2.65
C GLU A 918 -57.44 -6.56 -2.74
N GLU A 919 -57.28 -5.23 -2.67
CA GLU A 919 -58.39 -4.26 -2.88
C GLU A 919 -58.75 -4.08 -4.36
N THR A 920 -57.81 -4.37 -5.29
CA THR A 920 -58.04 -4.30 -6.75
C THR A 920 -58.58 -5.62 -7.35
N VAL A 921 -59.13 -6.54 -6.58
CA VAL A 921 -59.81 -7.75 -7.09
C VAL A 921 -61.14 -7.44 -7.81
N ALA A 922 -61.04 -6.67 -8.84
CA ALA A 922 -61.94 -6.66 -9.98
C ALA A 922 -61.16 -6.57 -11.32
N GLY A 923 -60.02 -7.22 -11.41
CA GLY A 923 -59.25 -7.36 -12.64
C GLY A 923 -57.91 -8.06 -12.36
N GLU A 924 -57.73 -9.25 -12.89
CA GLU A 924 -56.51 -10.08 -12.75
C GLU A 924 -55.27 -9.32 -13.19
N LEU A 925 -54.52 -8.74 -12.23
CA LEU A 925 -53.11 -8.39 -12.41
C LEU A 925 -52.28 -9.46 -11.73
N LYS A 926 -51.94 -10.51 -12.46
CA LYS A 926 -50.85 -11.43 -12.08
C LYS A 926 -49.54 -10.61 -12.00
N PRO A 927 -48.73 -10.73 -10.91
CA PRO A 927 -47.41 -10.15 -10.91
C PRO A 927 -46.66 -10.73 -12.11
N GLN A 928 -46.25 -9.89 -13.05
CA GLN A 928 -45.46 -10.34 -14.19
C GLN A 928 -44.11 -10.81 -13.63
N ALA A 929 -43.75 -12.07 -13.94
CA ALA A 929 -42.40 -12.56 -13.65
C ALA A 929 -41.38 -11.66 -14.36
N GLY A 930 -40.28 -11.35 -13.70
CA GLY A 930 -39.20 -10.56 -14.30
C GLY A 930 -38.74 -11.12 -15.65
N GLU A 931 -38.35 -10.27 -16.53
CA GLU A 931 -38.02 -10.62 -17.92
C GLU A 931 -36.79 -11.55 -18.01
N THR A 932 -35.79 -11.34 -17.15
CA THR A 932 -34.56 -12.10 -17.16
C THR A 932 -34.50 -13.16 -16.06
N VAL A 933 -33.59 -14.14 -16.20
CA VAL A 933 -33.35 -15.14 -15.17
C VAL A 933 -32.82 -14.47 -13.88
N LEU A 934 -32.01 -13.40 -13.99
CA LEU A 934 -31.55 -12.62 -12.83
C LEU A 934 -32.71 -11.96 -12.08
N ASP A 935 -33.63 -11.35 -12.82
CA ASP A 935 -34.80 -10.72 -12.22
C ASP A 935 -35.66 -11.73 -11.44
N ARG A 936 -35.86 -12.92 -11.99
CA ARG A 936 -36.62 -14.00 -11.30
C ARG A 936 -35.90 -14.48 -10.03
N VAL A 937 -34.58 -14.61 -10.06
CA VAL A 937 -33.79 -14.97 -8.87
C VAL A 937 -33.93 -13.88 -7.81
N HIS A 938 -33.77 -12.60 -8.19
CA HIS A 938 -33.89 -11.47 -7.26
C HIS A 938 -35.33 -11.30 -6.72
N GLN A 939 -36.36 -11.52 -7.54
CA GLN A 939 -37.76 -11.56 -7.06
C GLN A 939 -37.95 -12.63 -6.00
N SER A 940 -37.45 -13.86 -6.24
CA SER A 940 -37.54 -14.94 -5.26
C SER A 940 -36.81 -14.63 -3.95
N MET A 941 -35.66 -13.93 -4.01
CA MET A 941 -34.89 -13.47 -2.84
C MET A 941 -35.70 -12.46 -2.02
N ILE A 942 -36.37 -11.50 -2.65
CA ILE A 942 -37.20 -10.50 -1.98
C ILE A 942 -38.44 -11.15 -1.36
N LEU A 943 -39.14 -12.07 -2.07
CA LEU A 943 -40.28 -12.83 -1.52
C LEU A 943 -39.86 -13.66 -0.30
N PHE A 944 -38.66 -14.29 -0.33
CA PHE A 944 -38.10 -14.98 0.83
C PHE A 944 -37.82 -14.01 1.98
N ALA A 945 -37.16 -12.88 1.70
CA ALA A 945 -36.83 -11.86 2.68
C ALA A 945 -38.05 -11.30 3.42
N SER A 946 -39.19 -11.15 2.70
CA SER A 946 -40.45 -10.65 3.26
C SER A 946 -41.21 -11.69 4.10
N GLY A 947 -40.72 -12.94 4.20
CA GLY A 947 -41.36 -14.01 4.96
C GLY A 947 -42.59 -14.61 4.27
N ARG A 948 -42.90 -14.26 3.00
CA ARG A 948 -44.07 -14.66 2.25
C ARG A 948 -43.90 -16.04 1.61
N GLY A 949 -43.90 -17.07 2.43
CA GLY A 949 -43.67 -18.45 1.99
C GLY A 949 -44.64 -18.96 0.93
N GLU A 950 -45.90 -18.57 0.99
CA GLU A 950 -46.91 -18.99 0.02
C GLU A 950 -46.76 -18.28 -1.32
N ALA A 951 -46.47 -16.96 -1.31
CA ALA A 951 -46.19 -16.21 -2.53
C ALA A 951 -44.96 -16.73 -3.24
N LEU A 952 -43.90 -17.06 -2.47
CA LEU A 952 -42.67 -17.67 -3.02
C LEU A 952 -42.96 -19.06 -3.62
N ARG A 953 -43.80 -19.89 -2.97
CA ARG A 953 -44.21 -21.18 -3.49
C ARG A 953 -44.97 -21.03 -4.81
N ARG A 954 -45.97 -20.13 -4.85
CA ARG A 954 -46.72 -19.81 -6.07
C ARG A 954 -45.77 -19.37 -7.21
N PHE A 955 -44.85 -18.45 -6.92
CA PHE A 955 -43.92 -17.93 -7.89
C PHE A 955 -42.99 -19.02 -8.47
N LEU A 956 -42.48 -19.92 -7.62
CA LEU A 956 -41.54 -20.97 -8.04
C LEU A 956 -42.26 -22.15 -8.75
N VAL A 957 -43.44 -22.54 -8.26
CA VAL A 957 -44.15 -23.75 -8.73
C VAL A 957 -45.24 -23.39 -9.74
N ASP A 958 -46.19 -22.54 -9.35
CA ASP A 958 -47.42 -22.29 -10.15
C ASP A 958 -47.11 -21.35 -11.33
N ASP A 959 -46.30 -20.29 -11.13
CA ASP A 959 -45.84 -19.40 -12.19
C ASP A 959 -44.63 -19.95 -12.96
N GLY A 960 -44.10 -21.09 -12.53
CA GLY A 960 -43.11 -21.86 -13.27
C GLY A 960 -41.69 -21.31 -13.23
N ALA A 961 -41.37 -20.30 -12.41
CA ALA A 961 -40.01 -19.73 -12.32
C ALA A 961 -38.95 -20.79 -11.89
N GLY A 962 -39.37 -21.73 -11.03
CA GLY A 962 -38.52 -22.85 -10.59
C GLY A 962 -38.31 -23.99 -11.60
N ASN A 963 -39.07 -24.00 -12.73
CA ASN A 963 -38.92 -25.01 -13.79
C ASN A 963 -37.73 -24.72 -14.72
N ASP A 964 -37.20 -23.48 -14.71
CA ASP A 964 -36.01 -23.11 -15.50
C ASP A 964 -34.74 -23.57 -14.79
N ALA A 965 -34.01 -24.52 -15.39
CA ALA A 965 -32.76 -25.02 -14.86
C ALA A 965 -31.70 -23.90 -14.67
N ARG A 966 -31.72 -22.84 -15.51
CA ARG A 966 -30.82 -21.68 -15.44
C ARG A 966 -31.06 -20.88 -14.14
N PHE A 967 -32.32 -20.80 -13.66
CA PHE A 967 -32.68 -20.15 -12.41
C PHE A 967 -31.89 -20.73 -11.22
N TRP A 968 -31.90 -22.05 -11.07
CA TRP A 968 -31.22 -22.72 -9.97
C TRP A 968 -29.70 -22.65 -10.10
N LYS A 969 -29.17 -22.77 -11.33
CA LYS A 969 -27.73 -22.61 -11.57
C LYS A 969 -27.26 -21.21 -11.23
N LEU A 970 -27.96 -20.18 -11.68
CA LEU A 970 -27.64 -18.78 -11.35
C LEU A 970 -27.76 -18.54 -9.84
N ALA A 971 -28.80 -19.02 -9.20
CA ALA A 971 -28.98 -18.88 -7.76
C ALA A 971 -27.83 -19.54 -6.97
N GLN A 972 -27.35 -20.73 -7.39
CA GLN A 972 -26.19 -21.39 -6.79
C GLN A 972 -24.90 -20.58 -6.97
N SER A 973 -24.64 -20.07 -8.18
CA SER A 973 -23.47 -19.24 -8.44
C SER A 973 -23.52 -17.93 -7.65
N LEU A 974 -24.65 -17.24 -7.61
CA LEU A 974 -24.81 -16.04 -6.80
C LEU A 974 -24.68 -16.31 -5.30
N SER A 975 -25.16 -17.47 -4.82
CA SER A 975 -24.94 -17.89 -3.44
C SER A 975 -23.44 -18.04 -3.12
N ALA A 976 -22.63 -18.57 -4.03
CA ALA A 976 -21.19 -18.67 -3.84
C ALA A 976 -20.47 -17.32 -3.90
N LEU A 977 -21.00 -16.36 -4.67
CA LEU A 977 -20.38 -15.07 -4.95
C LEU A 977 -20.77 -13.96 -3.95
N TYR A 978 -21.97 -14.00 -3.36
CA TYR A 978 -22.34 -13.01 -2.36
C TYR A 978 -21.55 -13.17 -1.08
N PRO A 979 -21.03 -12.08 -0.47
CA PRO A 979 -20.29 -12.12 0.78
C PRO A 979 -21.11 -12.75 1.93
N LYS A 980 -20.43 -13.51 2.80
CA LYS A 980 -21.05 -14.36 3.84
C LYS A 980 -22.00 -13.62 4.79
N GLU A 981 -21.73 -12.33 5.06
CA GLU A 981 -22.48 -11.52 6.03
C GLU A 981 -23.58 -10.65 5.42
N THR A 982 -23.82 -10.78 4.09
CA THR A 982 -24.81 -9.97 3.39
C THR A 982 -26.23 -10.53 3.50
N ASP A 983 -27.21 -9.65 3.39
CA ASP A 983 -28.62 -10.02 3.33
C ASP A 983 -28.92 -10.84 2.06
N GLU A 984 -28.30 -10.47 0.94
CA GLU A 984 -28.42 -11.17 -0.34
C GLU A 984 -27.97 -12.63 -0.25
N LYS A 985 -26.83 -12.88 0.41
CA LYS A 985 -26.33 -14.25 0.65
C LYS A 985 -27.35 -15.06 1.42
N ARG A 986 -27.86 -14.52 2.52
CA ARG A 986 -28.87 -15.18 3.35
C ARG A 986 -30.15 -15.44 2.59
N TRP A 987 -30.61 -14.53 1.74
CA TRP A 987 -31.84 -14.67 0.98
C TRP A 987 -31.72 -15.70 -0.12
N VAL A 988 -30.65 -15.71 -0.89
CA VAL A 988 -30.44 -16.72 -1.95
C VAL A 988 -30.26 -18.11 -1.37
N ASP A 989 -29.56 -18.26 -0.24
CA ASP A 989 -29.40 -19.53 0.47
C ASP A 989 -30.78 -20.04 0.97
N GLY A 990 -31.64 -19.14 1.46
CA GLY A 990 -32.97 -19.44 1.86
C GLY A 990 -33.89 -19.91 0.74
N VAL A 991 -33.75 -19.35 -0.47
CA VAL A 991 -34.45 -19.81 -1.69
C VAL A 991 -33.95 -21.20 -2.09
N LEU A 992 -32.62 -21.41 -2.13
CA LEU A 992 -32.02 -22.71 -2.46
C LEU A 992 -32.44 -23.84 -1.51
N ALA A 993 -32.49 -23.55 -0.21
CA ALA A 993 -32.91 -24.52 0.81
C ALA A 993 -34.36 -25.03 0.60
N ARG A 994 -35.23 -24.23 -0.02
CA ARG A 994 -36.61 -24.61 -0.28
C ARG A 994 -36.83 -25.48 -1.50
N LYS A 995 -35.84 -25.60 -2.41
CA LYS A 995 -35.92 -26.40 -3.64
C LYS A 995 -36.41 -27.82 -3.39
N LYS A 996 -35.76 -28.55 -2.47
CA LYS A 996 -36.13 -29.94 -2.14
C LYS A 996 -37.55 -30.08 -1.54
N GLY A 997 -37.97 -29.09 -0.72
CA GLY A 997 -39.29 -29.11 -0.07
C GLY A 997 -40.41 -28.80 -1.01
N LEU A 998 -40.15 -28.22 -2.20
CA LEU A 998 -41.14 -27.87 -3.22
C LEU A 998 -41.22 -28.90 -4.36
N GLY A 999 -40.38 -29.95 -4.33
CA GLY A 999 -40.37 -30.99 -5.36
C GLY A 999 -39.75 -30.55 -6.69
N LEU A 1000 -38.88 -29.53 -6.68
CA LEU A 1000 -38.20 -28.93 -7.84
C LEU A 1000 -36.79 -29.45 -8.03
#